data_ccde9a2b844c6056015e83c540dc1658
#
_entry.id   ccde9a2b844c6056015e83c540dc1658
#
_cell.length_a   1.000
_cell.length_b   1.000
_cell.length_c   1.000
_cell.angle_alpha   90.00
_cell.angle_beta   90.00
_cell.angle_gamma   90.00
#
_symmetry.space_group_name_H-M   'P 1'
#
loop_
_entity.id
_entity.type
_entity.pdbx_description
1 polymer ?
#
loop_
_entity_poly.entity_id
_entity_poly.type
_entity_poly.pdbx_seq_one_letter_code
_entity_poly.pdbx_strand_id
1 'polypeptide(L)'
;WRDLHQNKEPGEYEFTRVVFGINSSPFLAQLVAQKHAKDNENKLPLAAETVLKSTYMDDSLDSVLDEEQGVKLYHELSKLWESTGMHARKWLSNSPELLEHIPQEDRASEVDLDCDKLPSTKTLGIMWSAKDDIFSFNANLPENTTKWTKRNFLKKIAKLFDPLGFLTPYTIRAKVLLQEIWAQGVDWDELLPPELTAKASHWFTELADLENVKIPRCLLSKETRSVTLHAFVDSSELAYGGTVYVRCSDENGFISCNLVASKSKVAPLVATSIPRLELMGAVIGLRLTESISSALEIPMAQATFWTDSMNVLWWIKGCSRRYKPFVANRVGEIHSVTEPAQWRHVPTNMNPADFLSRGMTVLELIDNEVWWKGPEFLTENETEWPARKVATIDDKIKELRKSVKNCDKADSRNDSKMNVTMLTTSTGDWRLNPLRFSSWRKLTRVRAWVNRFIENCQADKSQRELGELQADEIRNAEMQVVKNAQKEAFSGEYKALSRRQELPASSKLLALRPTLDEDGLLRSDGRLKYAEILPYVTRCPLILPRKHWVTKLIVKHYHEKGNHVAGTNHLLSELSARFWIISAREEIREWEKECAACKIRKAKAAKQIMAPLPKARLNMSLRAFDHIAVDFGGPFITVQ
;
A
#
# COMPACT_ATOMS: atom_id res chain seq x y z
N TRP A 1 -34.14 -3.87 24.02
CA TRP A 1 -34.15 -3.32 25.38
C TRP A 1 -35.31 -3.88 26.19
N ARG A 2 -35.12 -4.26 27.44
CA ARG A 2 -36.16 -4.70 28.36
C ARG A 2 -35.98 -4.00 29.69
N ASP A 3 -37.07 -3.41 30.20
CA ASP A 3 -37.09 -2.88 31.54
C ASP A 3 -37.04 -4.03 32.55
N LEU A 4 -36.06 -4.04 33.44
CA LEU A 4 -35.79 -5.15 34.37
C LEU A 4 -36.93 -5.44 35.34
N HIS A 5 -37.84 -4.50 35.56
CA HIS A 5 -38.98 -4.62 36.46
C HIS A 5 -40.28 -5.06 35.78
N GLN A 6 -40.28 -5.34 34.49
CA GLN A 6 -41.45 -5.77 33.76
C GLN A 6 -41.24 -7.10 33.05
N ASN A 7 -42.14 -8.05 33.25
CA ASN A 7 -42.19 -9.32 32.50
C ASN A 7 -42.68 -9.10 31.04
N LYS A 8 -42.11 -8.13 30.36
CA LYS A 8 -42.38 -7.87 28.94
C LYS A 8 -41.27 -8.47 28.07
N GLU A 9 -41.63 -8.89 26.87
CA GLU A 9 -40.63 -9.28 25.87
C GLU A 9 -39.71 -8.12 25.56
N PRO A 10 -38.43 -8.39 25.21
CA PRO A 10 -37.49 -7.36 24.81
C PRO A 10 -38.00 -6.57 23.60
N GLY A 11 -38.00 -5.24 23.69
CA GLY A 11 -38.27 -4.37 22.54
C GLY A 11 -37.07 -4.35 21.56
N GLU A 12 -37.36 -4.42 20.27
CA GLU A 12 -36.39 -4.24 19.22
C GLU A 12 -36.22 -2.74 18.91
N TYR A 13 -34.99 -2.29 18.81
CA TYR A 13 -34.66 -0.89 18.51
C TYR A 13 -33.58 -0.85 17.41
N GLU A 14 -33.74 0.07 16.50
CA GLU A 14 -32.74 0.34 15.49
C GLU A 14 -32.07 1.71 15.68
N PHE A 15 -30.82 1.82 15.34
CA PHE A 15 -30.13 3.10 15.30
C PHE A 15 -30.52 3.87 14.05
N THR A 16 -31.11 5.04 14.23
CA THR A 16 -31.45 5.95 13.12
C THR A 16 -30.31 6.84 12.67
N ARG A 17 -29.14 6.74 13.32
CA ARG A 17 -27.93 7.51 13.03
C ARG A 17 -26.71 6.61 12.99
N VAL A 18 -25.66 7.08 12.33
CA VAL A 18 -24.36 6.39 12.31
C VAL A 18 -23.78 6.34 13.72
N VAL A 19 -23.43 5.15 14.19
CA VAL A 19 -22.96 4.91 15.56
C VAL A 19 -21.44 4.86 15.60
N PHE A 20 -20.86 5.50 16.64
CA PHE A 20 -19.42 5.42 16.87
C PHE A 20 -18.97 4.00 17.24
N GLY A 21 -17.77 3.61 16.80
CA GLY A 21 -17.18 2.30 17.13
C GLY A 21 -17.49 1.17 16.16
N ILE A 22 -18.37 1.35 15.18
CA ILE A 22 -18.58 0.39 14.10
C ILE A 22 -17.53 0.64 13.00
N ASN A 23 -16.90 -0.40 12.48
CA ASN A 23 -15.83 -0.30 11.47
C ASN A 23 -16.25 0.44 10.18
N SER A 24 -17.52 0.38 9.81
CA SER A 24 -18.06 1.05 8.62
C SER A 24 -18.49 2.50 8.87
N SER A 25 -18.63 2.94 10.11
CA SER A 25 -19.17 4.27 10.43
C SER A 25 -18.36 5.43 9.82
N PRO A 26 -17.03 5.43 9.87
CA PRO A 26 -16.25 6.49 9.23
C PRO A 26 -16.46 6.55 7.72
N PHE A 27 -16.50 5.40 7.06
CA PHE A 27 -16.77 5.31 5.63
C PHE A 27 -18.16 5.82 5.28
N LEU A 28 -19.19 5.42 6.03
CA LEU A 28 -20.57 5.84 5.80
C LEU A 28 -20.75 7.35 6.01
N ALA A 29 -20.14 7.91 7.06
CA ALA A 29 -20.18 9.34 7.32
C ALA A 29 -19.60 10.15 6.16
N GLN A 30 -18.40 9.79 5.70
CA GLN A 30 -17.77 10.45 4.54
C GLN A 30 -18.56 10.25 3.25
N LEU A 31 -19.06 9.04 2.99
CA LEU A 31 -19.83 8.75 1.78
C LEU A 31 -21.11 9.60 1.71
N VAL A 32 -21.81 9.76 2.82
CA VAL A 32 -23.03 10.59 2.89
C VAL A 32 -22.68 12.05 2.67
N ALA A 33 -21.64 12.57 3.33
CA ALA A 33 -21.16 13.93 3.14
C ALA A 33 -20.78 14.21 1.68
N GLN A 34 -19.97 13.33 1.07
CA GLN A 34 -19.57 13.45 -0.33
C GLN A 34 -20.74 13.34 -1.30
N LYS A 35 -21.70 12.45 -1.03
CA LYS A 35 -22.90 12.32 -1.84
C LYS A 35 -23.75 13.58 -1.78
N HIS A 36 -23.94 14.14 -0.59
CA HIS A 36 -24.68 15.39 -0.40
C HIS A 36 -24.01 16.57 -1.11
N ALA A 37 -22.69 16.70 -0.99
CA ALA A 37 -21.92 17.72 -1.69
C ALA A 37 -22.08 17.60 -3.21
N LYS A 38 -21.96 16.38 -3.76
CA LYS A 38 -22.10 16.11 -5.19
C LYS A 38 -23.51 16.43 -5.72
N ASP A 39 -24.54 16.14 -4.93
CA ASP A 39 -25.93 16.45 -5.31
C ASP A 39 -26.22 17.96 -5.32
N ASN A 40 -25.41 18.77 -4.61
CA ASN A 40 -25.51 20.22 -4.55
C ASN A 40 -24.42 20.98 -5.32
N GLU A 41 -23.54 20.29 -6.06
CA GLU A 41 -22.39 20.86 -6.78
C GLU A 41 -22.77 22.04 -7.70
N ASN A 42 -23.91 21.96 -8.40
CA ASN A 42 -24.38 23.03 -9.29
C ASN A 42 -24.88 24.28 -8.53
N LYS A 43 -25.28 24.16 -7.26
CA LYS A 43 -25.82 25.27 -6.48
C LYS A 43 -24.81 25.91 -5.55
N LEU A 44 -23.89 25.10 -5.03
CA LEU A 44 -22.89 25.45 -4.03
C LEU A 44 -21.53 24.86 -4.44
N PRO A 45 -20.93 25.37 -5.55
CA PRO A 45 -19.75 24.73 -6.15
C PRO A 45 -18.52 24.76 -5.26
N LEU A 46 -18.23 25.87 -4.55
CA LEU A 46 -17.10 25.96 -3.66
C LEU A 46 -17.23 25.01 -2.46
N ALA A 47 -18.41 24.99 -1.83
CA ALA A 47 -18.65 24.06 -0.72
C ALA A 47 -18.57 22.60 -1.17
N ALA A 48 -19.10 22.25 -2.34
CA ALA A 48 -19.03 20.91 -2.86
C ALA A 48 -17.57 20.49 -3.13
N GLU A 49 -16.77 21.36 -3.72
CA GLU A 49 -15.34 21.13 -3.96
C GLU A 49 -14.58 20.91 -2.66
N THR A 50 -14.77 21.77 -1.67
CA THR A 50 -14.15 21.64 -0.33
C THR A 50 -14.52 20.31 0.34
N VAL A 51 -15.81 19.93 0.30
CA VAL A 51 -16.23 18.65 0.92
C VAL A 51 -15.66 17.44 0.18
N LEU A 52 -15.51 17.51 -1.14
CA LEU A 52 -15.00 16.40 -1.95
C LEU A 52 -13.48 16.27 -1.89
N LYS A 53 -12.72 17.38 -1.80
CA LYS A 53 -11.26 17.40 -1.91
C LYS A 53 -10.54 17.70 -0.60
N SER A 54 -11.11 18.54 0.25
CA SER A 54 -10.44 19.20 1.38
C SER A 54 -11.07 18.90 2.75
N THR A 55 -11.92 17.85 2.83
CA THR A 55 -12.58 17.45 4.09
C THR A 55 -12.11 16.06 4.52
N TYR A 56 -11.64 15.98 5.75
CA TYR A 56 -11.28 14.73 6.42
C TYR A 56 -12.15 14.51 7.65
N MET A 57 -13.06 13.54 7.58
CA MET A 57 -14.04 13.20 8.62
C MET A 57 -14.95 14.40 8.93
N ASP A 58 -14.67 15.11 10.00
CA ASP A 58 -15.41 16.27 10.52
C ASP A 58 -14.66 17.61 10.36
N ASP A 59 -13.42 17.57 9.88
CA ASP A 59 -12.58 18.76 9.67
C ASP A 59 -12.48 19.09 8.18
N SER A 60 -12.84 20.31 7.79
CA SER A 60 -12.63 20.87 6.45
C SER A 60 -11.48 21.87 6.48
N LEU A 61 -10.52 21.71 5.57
CA LEU A 61 -9.31 22.54 5.47
C LEU A 61 -9.15 22.96 4.02
N ASP A 62 -9.30 24.24 3.75
CA ASP A 62 -9.18 24.72 2.39
C ASP A 62 -8.37 26.00 2.29
N SER A 63 -7.95 26.34 1.10
CA SER A 63 -7.23 27.57 0.77
C SER A 63 -7.93 28.27 -0.40
N VAL A 64 -8.18 29.53 -0.23
CA VAL A 64 -8.82 30.39 -1.24
C VAL A 64 -7.89 31.50 -1.67
N LEU A 65 -8.16 32.12 -2.81
CA LEU A 65 -7.28 33.14 -3.39
C LEU A 65 -7.38 34.50 -2.68
N ASP A 66 -8.55 34.80 -2.11
CA ASP A 66 -8.84 36.07 -1.46
C ASP A 66 -9.97 35.97 -0.43
N GLU A 67 -10.17 37.04 0.30
CA GLU A 67 -11.17 37.16 1.36
C GLU A 67 -12.59 37.03 0.81
N GLU A 68 -12.87 37.57 -0.38
CA GLU A 68 -14.19 37.50 -1.03
C GLU A 68 -14.60 36.04 -1.29
N GLN A 69 -13.68 35.25 -1.84
CA GLN A 69 -13.90 33.82 -2.02
C GLN A 69 -14.05 33.10 -0.69
N GLY A 70 -13.27 33.53 0.34
CA GLY A 70 -13.38 32.97 1.69
C GLY A 70 -14.76 33.20 2.30
N VAL A 71 -15.29 34.40 2.21
CA VAL A 71 -16.65 34.75 2.68
C VAL A 71 -17.70 33.94 1.92
N LYS A 72 -17.55 33.83 0.60
CA LYS A 72 -18.46 33.05 -0.23
C LYS A 72 -18.41 31.57 0.16
N LEU A 73 -17.23 30.99 0.37
CA LEU A 73 -17.05 29.59 0.82
C LEU A 73 -17.72 29.37 2.17
N TYR A 74 -17.55 30.30 3.12
CA TYR A 74 -18.23 30.23 4.42
C TYR A 74 -19.74 30.12 4.26
N HIS A 75 -20.35 31.01 3.46
CA HIS A 75 -21.78 31.00 3.23
C HIS A 75 -22.26 29.74 2.51
N GLU A 76 -21.54 29.26 1.53
CA GLU A 76 -21.89 28.04 0.80
C GLU A 76 -21.79 26.81 1.69
N LEU A 77 -20.72 26.65 2.50
CA LEU A 77 -20.55 25.53 3.43
C LEU A 77 -21.62 25.55 4.54
N SER A 78 -21.87 26.72 5.12
CA SER A 78 -22.93 26.86 6.14
C SER A 78 -24.28 26.43 5.57
N LYS A 79 -24.65 26.90 4.39
CA LYS A 79 -25.91 26.54 3.72
C LYS A 79 -25.95 25.05 3.35
N LEU A 80 -24.84 24.46 2.90
CA LEU A 80 -24.75 23.05 2.56
C LEU A 80 -25.07 22.19 3.79
N TRP A 81 -24.44 22.47 4.93
CA TRP A 81 -24.61 21.70 6.15
C TRP A 81 -25.96 21.96 6.83
N GLU A 82 -26.43 23.19 6.86
CA GLU A 82 -27.75 23.55 7.40
C GLU A 82 -28.90 22.80 6.69
N SER A 83 -28.77 22.58 5.40
CA SER A 83 -29.76 21.82 4.62
C SER A 83 -29.93 20.36 5.10
N THR A 84 -28.95 19.83 5.85
CA THR A 84 -28.98 18.50 6.46
C THR A 84 -29.19 18.53 7.97
N GLY A 85 -29.45 19.70 8.54
CA GLY A 85 -29.60 19.91 9.99
C GLY A 85 -28.26 19.84 10.74
N MET A 86 -27.14 19.98 10.05
CA MET A 86 -25.81 20.13 10.65
C MET A 86 -25.41 21.60 10.65
N HIS A 87 -24.52 21.97 11.55
CA HIS A 87 -24.03 23.34 11.66
C HIS A 87 -22.50 23.34 11.74
N ALA A 88 -21.83 24.07 10.83
CA ALA A 88 -20.38 24.20 10.80
C ALA A 88 -19.92 25.21 11.86
N ARG A 89 -19.00 24.81 12.72
CA ARG A 89 -18.47 25.62 13.82
C ARG A 89 -16.96 25.56 13.91
N LYS A 90 -16.39 26.37 14.78
CA LYS A 90 -14.94 26.51 15.04
C LYS A 90 -14.17 27.00 13.82
N TRP A 91 -14.76 27.95 13.11
CA TRP A 91 -14.09 28.59 11.99
C TRP A 91 -12.82 29.30 12.43
N LEU A 92 -11.77 29.10 11.67
CA LEU A 92 -10.46 29.72 11.86
C LEU A 92 -9.88 30.09 10.50
N SER A 93 -9.24 31.26 10.42
CA SER A 93 -8.55 31.74 9.21
C SER A 93 -7.26 32.47 9.61
N ASN A 94 -6.33 32.58 8.68
CA ASN A 94 -5.18 33.50 8.78
C ASN A 94 -5.53 34.94 8.37
N SER A 95 -6.74 35.19 7.86
CA SER A 95 -7.26 36.53 7.58
C SER A 95 -8.24 36.96 8.67
N PRO A 96 -7.91 38.01 9.49
CA PRO A 96 -8.84 38.61 10.43
C PRO A 96 -10.10 39.15 9.74
N GLU A 97 -9.93 39.77 8.55
CA GLU A 97 -11.02 40.36 7.77
C GLU A 97 -12.08 39.31 7.38
N LEU A 98 -11.63 38.11 6.97
CA LEU A 98 -12.55 37.00 6.73
C LEU A 98 -13.30 36.60 8.00
N LEU A 99 -12.62 36.53 9.15
CA LEU A 99 -13.21 36.16 10.42
C LEU A 99 -14.25 37.18 10.90
N GLU A 100 -14.13 38.46 10.58
CA GLU A 100 -15.12 39.49 10.91
C GLU A 100 -16.50 39.20 10.28
N HIS A 101 -16.52 38.60 9.09
CA HIS A 101 -17.76 38.20 8.41
C HIS A 101 -18.41 36.94 8.97
N ILE A 102 -17.73 36.22 9.88
CA ILE A 102 -18.25 35.00 10.50
C ILE A 102 -18.82 35.34 11.88
N PRO A 103 -20.04 34.92 12.24
CA PRO A 103 -20.59 35.13 13.58
C PRO A 103 -19.67 34.62 14.68
N GLN A 104 -19.59 35.35 15.79
CA GLN A 104 -18.70 35.01 16.91
C GLN A 104 -18.96 33.59 17.47
N GLU A 105 -20.21 33.14 17.48
CA GLU A 105 -20.62 31.82 17.93
C GLU A 105 -20.10 30.67 17.05
N ASP A 106 -19.77 30.97 15.80
CA ASP A 106 -19.25 29.99 14.85
C ASP A 106 -17.72 29.99 14.76
N ARG A 107 -17.06 31.02 15.27
CA ARG A 107 -15.60 31.09 15.32
C ARG A 107 -15.03 30.10 16.34
N ALA A 108 -13.76 29.73 16.17
CA ALA A 108 -13.03 29.01 17.18
C ALA A 108 -12.96 29.84 18.48
N SER A 109 -13.16 29.21 19.62
CA SER A 109 -13.28 29.89 20.94
C SER A 109 -12.03 30.69 21.36
N GLU A 110 -10.92 30.42 20.73
CA GLU A 110 -9.61 31.04 21.03
C GLU A 110 -9.32 32.27 20.14
N VAL A 111 -10.23 32.58 19.17
CA VAL A 111 -10.12 33.75 18.29
C VAL A 111 -10.56 34.99 19.03
N ASP A 112 -9.65 35.95 19.18
CA ASP A 112 -9.90 37.27 19.78
C ASP A 112 -9.41 38.34 18.79
N LEU A 113 -10.34 38.91 18.02
CA LEU A 113 -10.04 39.92 16.99
C LEU A 113 -9.73 41.29 17.64
N ASP A 114 -10.26 41.58 18.83
CA ASP A 114 -10.03 42.83 19.51
C ASP A 114 -8.57 42.96 19.99
N CYS A 115 -7.92 41.85 20.30
CA CYS A 115 -6.54 41.76 20.72
C CYS A 115 -5.57 41.32 19.62
N ASP A 116 -5.99 41.24 18.37
CA ASP A 116 -5.22 40.69 17.22
C ASP A 116 -4.62 39.29 17.54
N LYS A 117 -5.40 38.47 18.26
CA LYS A 117 -4.95 37.17 18.74
C LYS A 117 -5.63 36.06 17.91
N LEU A 118 -4.87 35.48 16.97
CA LEU A 118 -5.23 34.27 16.29
C LEU A 118 -4.53 33.06 16.93
N PRO A 119 -5.25 31.98 17.21
CA PRO A 119 -4.69 30.85 17.92
C PRO A 119 -3.80 29.97 17.03
N SER A 120 -2.92 29.22 17.69
CA SER A 120 -2.29 28.05 17.09
C SER A 120 -3.16 26.83 17.37
N THR A 121 -3.63 26.18 16.32
CA THR A 121 -4.52 25.01 16.45
C THR A 121 -3.84 23.74 15.93
N LYS A 122 -4.22 22.61 16.51
CA LYS A 122 -3.76 21.31 16.03
C LYS A 122 -4.69 20.82 14.93
N THR A 123 -4.19 20.89 13.71
CA THR A 123 -4.93 20.52 12.51
C THR A 123 -4.35 19.24 11.93
N LEU A 124 -5.13 18.16 11.87
CA LEU A 124 -4.69 16.83 11.42
C LEU A 124 -3.35 16.37 12.04
N GLY A 125 -3.07 16.83 13.27
CA GLY A 125 -1.88 16.43 14.02
C GLY A 125 -0.67 17.32 13.90
N ILE A 126 -0.66 18.30 12.98
CA ILE A 126 0.34 19.38 12.85
C ILE A 126 -0.19 20.62 13.56
N MET A 127 0.70 21.39 14.20
CA MET A 127 0.34 22.69 14.76
C MET A 127 0.38 23.73 13.66
N TRP A 128 -0.70 24.47 13.48
CA TRP A 128 -0.79 25.60 12.56
C TRP A 128 -0.99 26.89 13.36
N SER A 129 -0.07 27.86 13.21
CA SER A 129 -0.25 29.23 13.70
C SER A 129 -1.01 30.03 12.65
N ALA A 130 -2.26 30.39 12.94
CA ALA A 130 -3.06 31.18 12.03
C ALA A 130 -2.49 32.57 11.81
N LYS A 131 -1.91 33.21 12.84
CA LYS A 131 -1.33 34.55 12.77
C LYS A 131 -0.15 34.65 11.81
N ASP A 132 0.77 33.68 11.88
CA ASP A 132 2.01 33.71 11.10
C ASP A 132 1.91 32.88 9.82
N ASP A 133 0.81 32.15 9.64
CA ASP A 133 0.56 31.16 8.57
C ASP A 133 1.67 30.11 8.43
N ILE A 134 2.10 29.55 9.56
CA ILE A 134 3.19 28.57 9.62
C ILE A 134 2.75 27.26 10.27
N PHE A 135 3.35 26.17 9.82
CA PHE A 135 3.32 24.90 10.50
C PHE A 135 4.46 24.80 11.51
N SER A 136 4.18 24.18 12.64
CA SER A 136 5.15 23.86 13.68
C SER A 136 4.88 22.49 14.30
N PHE A 137 5.82 22.00 15.10
CA PHE A 137 5.71 20.70 15.74
C PHE A 137 5.76 20.87 17.26
N ASN A 138 4.86 20.18 17.97
CA ASN A 138 4.86 20.17 19.42
C ASN A 138 5.66 18.96 19.92
N ALA A 139 6.69 19.23 20.71
CA ALA A 139 7.54 18.24 21.33
C ALA A 139 6.88 17.67 22.60
N ASN A 140 6.32 16.48 22.53
CA ASN A 140 5.97 15.73 23.74
C ASN A 140 7.26 15.14 24.34
N LEU A 141 7.98 15.92 25.15
CA LEU A 141 9.18 15.46 25.83
C LEU A 141 8.89 14.23 26.70
N PRO A 142 9.80 13.26 26.75
CA PRO A 142 9.69 12.14 27.66
C PRO A 142 9.82 12.61 29.12
N GLU A 143 9.06 12.00 30.02
CA GLU A 143 9.32 12.15 31.46
C GLU A 143 10.73 11.63 31.80
N ASN A 144 11.45 12.31 32.67
CA ASN A 144 12.84 11.98 33.05
C ASN A 144 13.05 10.57 33.62
N THR A 145 11.97 9.86 33.95
CA THR A 145 11.98 8.51 34.54
C THR A 145 11.70 7.39 33.52
N THR A 146 11.79 7.66 32.24
CA THR A 146 11.40 6.68 31.23
C THR A 146 12.39 5.53 31.12
N LYS A 147 11.95 4.34 31.46
CA LYS A 147 12.70 3.10 31.15
C LYS A 147 12.67 2.85 29.65
N TRP A 148 13.85 2.79 29.02
CA TRP A 148 13.97 2.52 27.60
C TRP A 148 13.78 1.05 27.32
N THR A 149 12.64 0.70 26.70
CA THR A 149 12.30 -0.62 26.16
C THR A 149 11.92 -0.46 24.69
N LYS A 150 11.99 -1.53 23.92
CA LYS A 150 11.54 -1.51 22.50
C LYS A 150 10.12 -0.96 22.36
N ARG A 151 9.19 -1.35 23.22
CA ARG A 151 7.80 -0.88 23.23
C ARG A 151 7.72 0.63 23.49
N ASN A 152 8.43 1.11 24.50
CA ASN A 152 8.39 2.52 24.86
C ASN A 152 9.04 3.40 23.80
N PHE A 153 10.13 2.93 23.20
CA PHE A 153 10.79 3.62 22.08
C PHE A 153 9.87 3.76 20.88
N LEU A 154 9.26 2.66 20.42
CA LEU A 154 8.30 2.69 19.32
C LEU A 154 7.10 3.60 19.61
N LYS A 155 6.52 3.49 20.84
CA LYS A 155 5.40 4.33 21.26
C LYS A 155 5.73 5.82 21.22
N LYS A 156 6.95 6.19 21.59
CA LYS A 156 7.38 7.60 21.61
C LYS A 156 7.63 8.13 20.19
N ILE A 157 8.31 7.36 19.32
CA ILE A 157 8.49 7.74 17.91
C ILE A 157 7.13 7.93 17.22
N ALA A 158 6.18 7.03 17.47
CA ALA A 158 4.85 7.10 16.86
C ALA A 158 4.00 8.31 17.30
N LYS A 159 4.40 9.00 18.39
CA LYS A 159 3.74 10.24 18.82
C LYS A 159 4.16 11.47 17.99
N LEU A 160 5.34 11.43 17.39
CA LEU A 160 5.79 12.47 16.47
C LEU A 160 5.04 12.29 15.14
N PHE A 161 4.06 13.14 14.92
CA PHE A 161 3.21 13.08 13.74
C PHE A 161 3.74 14.04 12.68
N ASP A 162 4.24 13.45 11.59
CA ASP A 162 4.81 14.18 10.46
C ASP A 162 4.30 13.54 9.15
N PRO A 163 3.06 13.82 8.75
CA PRO A 163 2.42 13.15 7.61
C PRO A 163 3.03 13.56 6.26
N LEU A 164 3.57 14.77 6.15
CA LEU A 164 4.20 15.27 4.94
C LEU A 164 5.70 14.95 4.88
N GLY A 165 6.28 14.49 5.99
CA GLY A 165 7.70 14.12 6.03
C GLY A 165 8.67 15.30 6.09
N PHE A 166 8.25 16.44 6.60
CA PHE A 166 9.12 17.60 6.79
C PHE A 166 10.32 17.31 7.69
N LEU A 167 10.10 16.44 8.69
CA LEU A 167 11.11 16.00 9.65
C LEU A 167 11.78 14.67 9.25
N THR A 168 11.68 14.25 7.99
CA THR A 168 12.22 12.94 7.56
C THR A 168 13.71 12.77 7.87
N PRO A 169 14.62 13.77 7.69
CA PRO A 169 16.02 13.62 8.06
C PRO A 169 16.23 13.32 9.54
N TYR A 170 15.41 13.87 10.41
CA TYR A 170 15.43 13.59 11.83
C TYR A 170 14.78 12.25 12.18
N THR A 171 13.60 11.97 11.63
CA THR A 171 12.83 10.76 11.97
C THR A 171 13.45 9.48 11.44
N ILE A 172 14.22 9.53 10.34
CA ILE A 172 14.90 8.36 9.80
C ILE A 172 15.94 7.80 10.78
N ARG A 173 16.61 8.64 11.57
CA ARG A 173 17.56 8.23 12.61
C ARG A 173 16.89 7.33 13.64
N ALA A 174 15.69 7.70 14.09
CA ALA A 174 14.92 6.86 15.01
C ALA A 174 14.47 5.53 14.37
N LYS A 175 14.09 5.55 13.09
CA LYS A 175 13.71 4.32 12.37
C LYS A 175 14.89 3.37 12.20
N VAL A 176 16.09 3.90 11.94
CA VAL A 176 17.34 3.12 11.88
C VAL A 176 17.67 2.54 13.25
N LEU A 177 17.61 3.37 14.31
CA LEU A 177 17.83 2.89 15.68
C LEU A 177 16.82 1.81 16.09
N LEU A 178 15.56 1.95 15.70
CA LEU A 178 14.55 0.91 15.93
C LEU A 178 14.92 -0.40 15.21
N GLN A 179 15.46 -0.33 14.00
CA GLN A 179 15.95 -1.50 13.27
C GLN A 179 17.16 -2.14 13.95
N GLU A 180 18.09 -1.35 14.51
CA GLU A 180 19.21 -1.85 15.32
C GLU A 180 18.70 -2.61 16.58
N ILE A 181 17.70 -2.04 17.28
CA ILE A 181 17.05 -2.69 18.43
C ILE A 181 16.42 -4.03 18.03
N TRP A 182 15.77 -4.08 16.86
CA TRP A 182 15.20 -5.31 16.34
C TRP A 182 16.27 -6.37 16.00
N ALA A 183 17.38 -5.95 15.40
CA ALA A 183 18.47 -6.82 15.00
C ALA A 183 19.19 -7.47 16.20
N GLN A 184 19.22 -6.79 17.35
CA GLN A 184 19.79 -7.32 18.58
C GLN A 184 18.89 -8.35 19.31
N GLY A 185 17.64 -8.54 18.83
CA GLY A 185 16.74 -9.56 19.39
C GLY A 185 16.17 -9.23 20.78
N VAL A 186 16.30 -7.98 21.27
CA VAL A 186 15.75 -7.53 22.56
C VAL A 186 14.25 -7.73 22.60
N ASP A 187 13.69 -8.25 23.69
CA ASP A 187 12.26 -8.41 23.88
C ASP A 187 11.52 -7.06 24.04
N TRP A 188 10.18 -7.08 23.88
CA TRP A 188 9.37 -5.87 23.86
C TRP A 188 9.46 -5.00 25.11
N ASP A 189 9.55 -5.62 26.28
CA ASP A 189 9.53 -4.96 27.59
C ASP A 189 10.87 -5.09 28.34
N GLU A 190 11.87 -5.69 27.71
CA GLU A 190 13.24 -5.75 28.17
C GLU A 190 13.92 -4.40 28.06
N LEU A 191 14.79 -4.06 29.03
CA LEU A 191 15.57 -2.83 29.01
C LEU A 191 16.57 -2.85 27.85
N LEU A 192 16.67 -1.75 27.12
CA LEU A 192 17.67 -1.62 26.07
C LEU A 192 19.09 -1.67 26.67
N PRO A 193 20.05 -2.26 25.95
CA PRO A 193 21.46 -2.17 26.28
C PRO A 193 21.91 -0.71 26.46
N PRO A 194 22.93 -0.45 27.30
CA PRO A 194 23.37 0.92 27.62
C PRO A 194 23.68 1.79 26.39
N GLU A 195 24.31 1.21 25.38
CA GLU A 195 24.62 1.91 24.12
C GLU A 195 23.37 2.37 23.38
N LEU A 196 22.37 1.47 23.19
CA LEU A 196 21.10 1.82 22.53
C LEU A 196 20.27 2.77 23.39
N THR A 197 20.34 2.64 24.71
CA THR A 197 19.72 3.58 25.65
C THR A 197 20.29 4.98 25.48
N ALA A 198 21.61 5.14 25.37
CA ALA A 198 22.26 6.44 25.13
C ALA A 198 21.83 7.05 23.80
N LYS A 199 21.83 6.26 22.69
CA LYS A 199 21.35 6.71 21.37
C LYS A 199 19.89 7.16 21.42
N ALA A 200 19.01 6.39 22.09
CA ALA A 200 17.60 6.72 22.23
C ALA A 200 17.39 7.99 23.05
N SER A 201 18.09 8.14 24.17
CA SER A 201 18.02 9.33 25.02
C SER A 201 18.50 10.56 24.27
N HIS A 202 19.62 10.47 23.55
CA HIS A 202 20.16 11.58 22.77
C HIS A 202 19.17 12.02 21.69
N TRP A 203 18.60 11.10 20.92
CA TRP A 203 17.60 11.44 19.92
C TRP A 203 16.37 12.13 20.53
N PHE A 204 15.94 11.71 21.74
CA PHE A 204 14.78 12.32 22.40
C PHE A 204 15.09 13.69 23.03
N THR A 205 16.31 13.98 23.42
CA THR A 205 16.66 15.33 23.92
C THR A 205 16.57 16.39 22.83
N GLU A 206 16.86 16.02 21.58
CA GLU A 206 16.74 16.92 20.43
C GLU A 206 15.29 17.34 20.13
N LEU A 207 14.26 16.60 20.64
CA LEU A 207 12.85 16.94 20.43
C LEU A 207 12.48 18.33 20.97
N ALA A 208 13.18 18.81 22.01
CA ALA A 208 12.95 20.14 22.56
C ALA A 208 13.11 21.25 21.51
N ASP A 209 14.03 21.06 20.58
CA ASP A 209 14.35 22.06 19.56
C ASP A 209 13.34 22.09 18.40
N LEU A 210 12.43 21.08 18.32
CA LEU A 210 11.42 21.02 17.24
C LEU A 210 10.42 22.17 17.24
N GLU A 211 10.22 22.83 18.38
CA GLU A 211 9.36 24.01 18.48
C GLU A 211 9.91 25.20 17.66
N ASN A 212 11.21 25.18 17.35
CA ASN A 212 11.87 26.20 16.53
C ASN A 212 11.73 25.93 15.02
N VAL A 213 11.23 24.75 14.62
CA VAL A 213 10.96 24.43 13.20
C VAL A 213 9.70 25.16 12.78
N LYS A 214 9.85 26.14 11.88
CA LYS A 214 8.76 26.97 11.35
C LYS A 214 8.70 26.80 9.84
N ILE A 215 7.58 26.32 9.31
CA ILE A 215 7.42 26.01 7.90
C ILE A 215 6.27 26.85 7.34
N PRO A 216 6.50 27.73 6.37
CA PRO A 216 5.42 28.47 5.70
C PRO A 216 4.40 27.48 5.10
N ARG A 217 3.12 27.69 5.41
CA ARG A 217 2.05 26.85 4.87
C ARG A 217 1.77 27.15 3.41
N CYS A 218 1.78 28.42 3.05
CA CYS A 218 1.45 28.87 1.70
C CYS A 218 2.60 28.53 0.74
N LEU A 219 2.28 27.71 -0.26
CA LEU A 219 3.24 27.29 -1.30
C LEU A 219 3.12 28.15 -2.57
N LEU A 220 1.93 28.66 -2.86
CA LEU A 220 1.58 29.38 -4.11
C LEU A 220 1.09 30.77 -3.75
N SER A 221 1.63 31.81 -4.39
CA SER A 221 1.13 33.17 -4.29
C SER A 221 0.10 33.49 -5.40
N LYS A 222 -0.69 34.56 -5.24
CA LYS A 222 -1.59 35.07 -6.29
C LYS A 222 -0.86 35.41 -7.60
N GLU A 223 0.40 35.79 -7.50
CA GLU A 223 1.25 36.20 -8.63
C GLU A 223 1.94 35.02 -9.33
N THR A 224 1.72 33.79 -8.85
CA THR A 224 2.36 32.60 -9.40
C THR A 224 1.86 32.32 -10.82
N ARG A 225 2.77 32.35 -11.79
CA ARG A 225 2.50 32.13 -13.22
C ARG A 225 2.78 30.72 -13.69
N SER A 226 3.84 30.11 -13.19
CA SER A 226 4.17 28.73 -13.52
C SER A 226 4.59 27.95 -12.29
N VAL A 227 4.19 26.67 -12.26
CA VAL A 227 4.47 25.76 -11.16
C VAL A 227 5.06 24.48 -11.73
N THR A 228 6.19 24.04 -11.17
CA THR A 228 6.83 22.77 -11.55
C THR A 228 7.21 21.97 -10.30
N LEU A 229 7.23 20.64 -10.43
CA LEU A 229 7.62 19.75 -9.35
C LEU A 229 9.05 19.20 -9.56
N HIS A 230 9.84 19.20 -8.52
CA HIS A 230 11.21 18.70 -8.55
C HIS A 230 11.40 17.63 -7.48
N ALA A 231 11.55 16.37 -7.90
CA ALA A 231 11.73 15.23 -7.02
C ALA A 231 13.20 14.81 -6.98
N PHE A 232 13.78 14.80 -5.80
CA PHE A 232 15.13 14.30 -5.55
C PHE A 232 15.07 12.95 -4.87
N VAL A 233 15.91 12.02 -5.31
CA VAL A 233 15.94 10.66 -4.77
C VAL A 233 17.37 10.23 -4.46
N ASP A 234 17.50 9.48 -3.36
CA ASP A 234 18.79 8.97 -2.90
C ASP A 234 18.64 7.69 -2.08
N SER A 235 19.77 7.01 -1.85
CA SER A 235 19.88 5.92 -0.90
C SER A 235 21.27 5.81 -0.28
N SER A 236 21.28 5.39 0.97
CA SER A 236 22.48 4.93 1.68
C SER A 236 22.36 3.44 2.02
N GLU A 237 23.33 2.90 2.74
CA GLU A 237 23.25 1.55 3.29
C GLU A 237 22.14 1.41 4.34
N LEU A 238 21.74 2.51 4.98
CA LEU A 238 20.79 2.54 6.10
C LEU A 238 19.35 2.82 5.65
N ALA A 239 19.17 3.69 4.65
CA ALA A 239 17.86 4.16 4.23
C ALA A 239 17.82 4.59 2.78
N TYR A 240 16.62 4.70 2.22
CA TYR A 240 16.37 5.19 0.86
C TYR A 240 15.04 5.94 0.81
N GLY A 241 14.94 6.90 -0.10
CA GLY A 241 13.72 7.69 -0.24
C GLY A 241 13.81 8.81 -1.25
N GLY A 242 12.89 9.76 -1.13
CA GLY A 242 12.85 10.95 -1.98
C GLY A 242 12.15 12.12 -1.29
N THR A 243 12.45 13.30 -1.79
CA THR A 243 11.86 14.57 -1.37
C THR A 243 11.37 15.32 -2.60
N VAL A 244 10.28 16.06 -2.46
CA VAL A 244 9.64 16.79 -3.58
C VAL A 244 9.50 18.26 -3.22
N TYR A 245 9.96 19.10 -4.12
CA TYR A 245 9.87 20.55 -4.04
C TYR A 245 8.89 21.07 -5.09
N VAL A 246 8.17 22.13 -4.74
CA VAL A 246 7.45 22.95 -5.69
C VAL A 246 8.31 24.17 -6.05
N ARG A 247 8.50 24.40 -7.33
CA ARG A 247 9.16 25.59 -7.87
C ARG A 247 8.13 26.46 -8.55
N CYS A 248 8.01 27.68 -8.08
CA CYS A 248 7.08 28.68 -8.59
C CYS A 248 7.84 29.84 -9.23
N SER A 249 7.37 30.35 -10.35
CA SER A 249 7.83 31.62 -10.88
C SER A 249 6.67 32.60 -10.97
N ASP A 250 6.90 33.86 -10.60
CA ASP A 250 5.95 34.95 -10.71
C ASP A 250 6.06 35.70 -12.06
N GLU A 251 5.21 36.71 -12.24
CA GLU A 251 5.22 37.57 -13.43
C GLU A 251 6.48 38.42 -13.58
N ASN A 252 7.17 38.72 -12.48
CA ASN A 252 8.40 39.51 -12.44
C ASN A 252 9.66 38.67 -12.69
N GLY A 253 9.50 37.34 -12.82
CA GLY A 253 10.61 36.39 -12.99
C GLY A 253 11.26 35.98 -11.68
N PHE A 254 10.71 36.36 -10.52
CA PHE A 254 11.18 35.86 -9.22
C PHE A 254 10.82 34.37 -9.08
N ILE A 255 11.78 33.59 -8.66
CA ILE A 255 11.63 32.13 -8.50
C ILE A 255 11.68 31.79 -7.01
N SER A 256 10.67 31.11 -6.54
CA SER A 256 10.63 30.52 -5.20
C SER A 256 10.60 29.00 -5.29
N CYS A 257 11.24 28.35 -4.32
CA CYS A 257 11.25 26.91 -4.22
C CYS A 257 11.01 26.48 -2.77
N ASN A 258 10.06 25.58 -2.54
CA ASN A 258 9.68 25.13 -1.22
C ASN A 258 9.48 23.61 -1.16
N LEU A 259 9.88 23.01 -0.03
CA LEU A 259 9.62 21.61 0.26
C LEU A 259 8.11 21.35 0.40
N VAL A 260 7.60 20.39 -0.36
CA VAL A 260 6.19 19.97 -0.26
C VAL A 260 6.05 18.74 0.62
N ALA A 261 6.84 17.72 0.35
CA ALA A 261 6.81 16.50 1.13
C ALA A 261 8.08 15.66 0.92
N SER A 262 8.33 14.78 1.87
CA SER A 262 9.38 13.77 1.73
C SER A 262 8.96 12.41 2.30
N LYS A 263 9.66 11.36 1.88
CA LYS A 263 9.40 10.00 2.35
C LYS A 263 10.66 9.16 2.33
N SER A 264 11.00 8.56 3.47
CA SER A 264 12.11 7.61 3.55
C SER A 264 11.69 6.28 4.18
N LYS A 265 12.43 5.23 3.83
CA LYS A 265 12.32 3.90 4.42
C LYS A 265 13.71 3.40 4.81
N VAL A 266 13.80 2.66 5.90
CA VAL A 266 15.04 1.94 6.26
C VAL A 266 15.34 0.86 5.23
N ALA A 267 16.62 0.64 4.97
CA ALA A 267 17.08 -0.42 4.09
C ALA A 267 16.68 -1.81 4.66
N PRO A 268 16.35 -2.79 3.80
CA PRO A 268 16.04 -4.14 4.26
C PRO A 268 17.21 -4.78 5.00
N LEU A 269 16.93 -5.56 6.06
CA LEU A 269 17.95 -6.33 6.79
C LEU A 269 18.70 -7.34 5.90
N VAL A 270 18.04 -7.86 4.87
CA VAL A 270 18.70 -8.67 3.84
C VAL A 270 19.51 -7.74 2.93
N ALA A 271 20.82 -7.94 2.88
CA ALA A 271 21.74 -7.12 2.12
C ALA A 271 21.26 -6.91 0.67
N THR A 272 20.97 -5.68 0.35
CA THR A 272 20.54 -5.23 -0.98
C THR A 272 21.63 -4.29 -1.53
N SER A 273 22.03 -4.45 -2.79
CA SER A 273 23.05 -3.59 -3.37
C SER A 273 22.57 -2.13 -3.46
N ILE A 274 23.49 -1.19 -3.24
CA ILE A 274 23.20 0.26 -3.28
C ILE A 274 22.45 0.67 -4.55
N PRO A 275 22.85 0.27 -5.77
CA PRO A 275 22.07 0.64 -6.97
C PRO A 275 20.62 0.16 -6.95
N ARG A 276 20.33 -0.95 -6.29
CA ARG A 276 18.94 -1.40 -6.10
C ARG A 276 18.18 -0.58 -5.07
N LEU A 277 18.85 -0.12 -4.01
CA LEU A 277 18.26 0.80 -3.03
C LEU A 277 17.98 2.16 -3.68
N GLU A 278 18.91 2.68 -4.50
CA GLU A 278 18.73 3.90 -5.29
C GLU A 278 17.50 3.79 -6.21
N LEU A 279 17.34 2.65 -6.91
CA LEU A 279 16.15 2.42 -7.73
C LEU A 279 14.87 2.32 -6.89
N MET A 280 14.96 1.80 -5.66
CA MET A 280 13.82 1.81 -4.73
C MET A 280 13.50 3.24 -4.26
N GLY A 281 14.51 4.07 -4.01
CA GLY A 281 14.37 5.50 -3.76
C GLY A 281 13.66 6.21 -4.92
N ALA A 282 14.08 5.93 -6.16
CA ALA A 282 13.46 6.47 -7.36
C ALA A 282 11.95 6.13 -7.45
N VAL A 283 11.55 4.91 -7.13
CA VAL A 283 10.14 4.52 -7.09
C VAL A 283 9.37 5.22 -5.96
N ILE A 284 9.99 5.45 -4.80
CA ILE A 284 9.35 6.22 -3.72
C ILE A 284 9.15 7.68 -4.16
N GLY A 285 10.17 8.30 -4.73
CA GLY A 285 10.09 9.66 -5.24
C GLY A 285 9.01 9.79 -6.32
N LEU A 286 8.92 8.84 -7.26
CA LEU A 286 7.88 8.80 -8.28
C LEU A 286 6.48 8.79 -7.65
N ARG A 287 6.20 7.84 -6.76
CA ARG A 287 4.88 7.69 -6.13
C ARG A 287 4.50 8.88 -5.26
N LEU A 288 5.48 9.48 -4.59
CA LEU A 288 5.27 10.70 -3.82
C LEU A 288 4.91 11.86 -4.73
N THR A 289 5.65 12.04 -5.84
CA THR A 289 5.39 13.09 -6.84
C THR A 289 4.02 12.90 -7.49
N GLU A 290 3.63 11.67 -7.82
CA GLU A 290 2.32 11.35 -8.39
C GLU A 290 1.18 11.73 -7.43
N SER A 291 1.35 11.44 -6.13
CA SER A 291 0.38 11.85 -5.10
C SER A 291 0.27 13.37 -4.98
N ILE A 292 1.40 14.10 -5.00
CA ILE A 292 1.44 15.56 -4.92
C ILE A 292 0.87 16.18 -6.20
N SER A 293 1.25 15.68 -7.37
CA SER A 293 0.73 16.10 -8.67
C SER A 293 -0.80 16.03 -8.72
N SER A 294 -1.35 14.92 -8.20
CA SER A 294 -2.81 14.76 -8.11
C SER A 294 -3.45 15.71 -7.10
N ALA A 295 -2.82 15.96 -5.95
CA ALA A 295 -3.36 16.81 -4.89
C ALA A 295 -3.32 18.31 -5.24
N LEU A 296 -2.25 18.74 -5.91
CA LEU A 296 -2.05 20.14 -6.33
C LEU A 296 -2.53 20.41 -7.77
N GLU A 297 -3.08 19.40 -8.45
CA GLU A 297 -3.53 19.47 -9.86
C GLU A 297 -2.43 19.92 -10.84
N ILE A 298 -1.16 19.62 -10.52
CA ILE A 298 -0.01 19.92 -11.38
C ILE A 298 0.26 18.71 -12.27
N PRO A 299 0.23 18.86 -13.63
CA PRO A 299 0.48 17.74 -14.53
C PRO A 299 1.84 17.07 -14.31
N MET A 300 1.88 15.74 -14.30
CA MET A 300 3.15 14.97 -14.19
C MET A 300 4.18 15.30 -15.26
N ALA A 301 3.74 15.83 -16.42
CA ALA A 301 4.64 16.32 -17.46
C ALA A 301 5.50 17.52 -17.00
N GLN A 302 5.07 18.25 -15.97
CA GLN A 302 5.79 19.36 -15.36
C GLN A 302 6.68 18.92 -14.17
N ALA A 303 6.86 17.63 -13.98
CA ALA A 303 7.74 17.10 -12.96
C ALA A 303 9.12 16.74 -13.53
N THR A 304 10.18 17.10 -12.79
CA THR A 304 11.55 16.71 -13.06
C THR A 304 12.08 15.88 -11.90
N PHE A 305 12.75 14.77 -12.22
CA PHE A 305 13.31 13.84 -11.26
C PHE A 305 14.83 13.90 -11.25
N TRP A 306 15.43 13.98 -10.09
CA TRP A 306 16.85 14.15 -9.87
C TRP A 306 17.43 12.99 -9.10
N THR A 307 18.53 12.42 -9.59
CA THR A 307 19.31 11.39 -8.90
C THR A 307 20.79 11.55 -9.21
N ASP A 308 21.64 11.28 -8.27
CA ASP A 308 23.10 11.22 -8.47
C ASP A 308 23.57 9.84 -8.97
N SER A 309 22.68 8.84 -8.95
CA SER A 309 22.96 7.50 -9.42
C SER A 309 22.94 7.38 -10.94
N MET A 310 24.11 7.25 -11.53
CA MET A 310 24.23 6.94 -12.95
C MET A 310 23.64 5.57 -13.31
N ASN A 311 23.67 4.59 -12.39
CA ASN A 311 23.06 3.27 -12.62
C ASN A 311 21.53 3.37 -12.80
N VAL A 312 20.87 4.16 -11.95
CA VAL A 312 19.44 4.40 -12.04
C VAL A 312 19.08 5.09 -13.34
N LEU A 313 19.83 6.14 -13.71
CA LEU A 313 19.60 6.86 -14.97
C LEU A 313 19.79 5.95 -16.20
N TRP A 314 20.81 5.09 -16.20
CA TRP A 314 21.01 4.13 -17.29
C TRP A 314 19.85 3.13 -17.38
N TRP A 315 19.37 2.63 -16.24
CA TRP A 315 18.23 1.72 -16.25
C TRP A 315 16.96 2.39 -16.75
N ILE A 316 16.70 3.63 -16.33
CA ILE A 316 15.52 4.39 -16.77
C ILE A 316 15.60 4.79 -18.24
N LYS A 317 16.77 5.18 -18.74
CA LYS A 317 16.99 5.48 -20.17
C LYS A 317 16.99 4.23 -21.05
N GLY A 318 17.16 3.06 -20.46
CA GLY A 318 17.13 1.78 -21.16
C GLY A 318 15.73 1.15 -21.23
N CYS A 319 15.60 0.08 -22.02
CA CYS A 319 14.35 -0.67 -22.10
C CYS A 319 14.19 -1.61 -20.89
N SER A 320 13.10 -1.50 -20.14
CA SER A 320 12.83 -2.29 -18.92
C SER A 320 12.93 -3.80 -19.15
N ARG A 321 12.54 -4.29 -20.33
CA ARG A 321 12.56 -5.73 -20.69
C ARG A 321 13.97 -6.34 -20.76
N ARG A 322 15.02 -5.52 -20.89
CA ARG A 322 16.43 -5.97 -20.94
C ARG A 322 16.97 -6.37 -19.56
N TYR A 323 16.33 -5.93 -18.48
CA TYR A 323 16.83 -6.11 -17.12
C TYR A 323 16.24 -7.34 -16.43
N LYS A 324 16.90 -7.77 -15.34
CA LYS A 324 16.38 -8.80 -14.43
C LYS A 324 15.06 -8.34 -13.77
N PRO A 325 14.22 -9.25 -13.28
CA PRO A 325 12.86 -8.94 -12.79
C PRO A 325 12.80 -7.80 -11.77
N PHE A 326 13.76 -7.70 -10.87
CA PHE A 326 13.78 -6.65 -9.84
C PHE A 326 13.85 -5.25 -10.45
N VAL A 327 14.79 -5.04 -11.37
CA VAL A 327 14.99 -3.77 -12.08
C VAL A 327 13.89 -3.56 -13.11
N ALA A 328 13.57 -4.60 -13.89
CA ALA A 328 12.57 -4.54 -14.94
C ALA A 328 11.19 -4.06 -14.45
N ASN A 329 10.74 -4.57 -13.31
CA ASN A 329 9.42 -4.22 -12.77
C ASN A 329 9.38 -2.74 -12.31
N ARG A 330 10.45 -2.26 -11.67
CA ARG A 330 10.52 -0.88 -11.16
C ARG A 330 10.71 0.15 -12.28
N VAL A 331 11.60 -0.15 -13.23
CA VAL A 331 11.76 0.68 -14.42
C VAL A 331 10.48 0.68 -15.26
N GLY A 332 9.78 -0.46 -15.34
CA GLY A 332 8.48 -0.53 -15.99
C GLY A 332 7.41 0.36 -15.30
N GLU A 333 7.41 0.42 -13.98
CA GLU A 333 6.54 1.33 -13.19
C GLU A 333 6.91 2.79 -13.48
N ILE A 334 8.19 3.14 -13.48
CA ILE A 334 8.66 4.50 -13.81
C ILE A 334 8.22 4.90 -15.21
N HIS A 335 8.40 4.04 -16.21
CA HIS A 335 8.01 4.30 -17.60
C HIS A 335 6.49 4.36 -17.82
N SER A 336 5.67 3.83 -16.91
CA SER A 336 4.21 3.94 -17.04
C SER A 336 3.67 5.32 -16.68
N VAL A 337 4.47 6.13 -15.97
CA VAL A 337 4.03 7.43 -15.42
C VAL A 337 4.90 8.58 -15.94
N THR A 338 6.19 8.33 -16.21
CA THR A 338 7.16 9.36 -16.60
C THR A 338 7.92 8.98 -17.88
N GLU A 339 8.40 10.01 -18.56
CA GLU A 339 9.33 9.84 -19.67
C GLU A 339 10.79 9.84 -19.19
N PRO A 340 11.70 9.08 -19.82
CA PRO A 340 13.11 9.08 -19.46
C PRO A 340 13.79 10.45 -19.50
N ALA A 341 13.28 11.40 -20.29
CA ALA A 341 13.79 12.76 -20.40
C ALA A 341 13.58 13.60 -19.12
N GLN A 342 12.56 13.27 -18.33
CA GLN A 342 12.28 13.93 -17.04
C GLN A 342 13.30 13.56 -15.95
N TRP A 343 14.10 12.51 -16.17
CA TRP A 343 15.09 12.04 -15.21
C TRP A 343 16.46 12.63 -15.52
N ARG A 344 16.98 13.44 -14.61
CA ARG A 344 18.22 14.20 -14.73
C ARG A 344 19.24 13.81 -13.66
N HIS A 345 20.50 14.03 -13.95
CA HIS A 345 21.56 13.85 -12.97
C HIS A 345 21.73 15.11 -12.12
N VAL A 346 21.85 14.92 -10.81
CA VAL A 346 22.28 15.95 -9.87
C VAL A 346 23.61 15.53 -9.23
N PRO A 347 24.58 16.46 -9.02
CA PRO A 347 25.79 16.17 -8.23
C PRO A 347 25.41 15.78 -6.79
N THR A 348 26.10 14.82 -6.19
CA THR A 348 25.78 14.29 -4.85
C THR A 348 25.75 15.39 -3.78
N ASN A 349 26.67 16.33 -3.83
CA ASN A 349 26.71 17.47 -2.89
C ASN A 349 25.58 18.48 -3.04
N MET A 350 24.78 18.39 -4.10
CA MET A 350 23.60 19.21 -4.36
C MET A 350 22.29 18.40 -4.22
N ASN A 351 22.36 17.13 -3.80
CA ASN A 351 21.20 16.27 -3.69
C ASN A 351 20.59 16.36 -2.27
N PRO A 352 19.48 17.07 -2.06
CA PRO A 352 18.88 17.18 -0.74
C PRO A 352 18.31 15.83 -0.21
N ALA A 353 18.13 14.85 -1.09
CA ALA A 353 17.70 13.52 -0.68
C ALA A 353 18.80 12.76 0.10
N ASP A 354 20.06 13.20 0.07
CA ASP A 354 21.13 12.64 0.91
C ASP A 354 20.82 12.81 2.41
N PHE A 355 20.16 13.91 2.79
CA PHE A 355 19.76 14.16 4.17
C PHE A 355 18.75 13.16 4.71
N LEU A 356 17.81 12.72 3.89
CA LEU A 356 16.79 11.72 4.30
C LEU A 356 17.30 10.28 4.28
N SER A 357 18.42 10.02 3.62
CA SER A 357 19.06 8.70 3.59
C SER A 357 20.10 8.52 4.70
N ARG A 358 20.75 9.61 5.15
CA ARG A 358 21.78 9.61 6.21
C ARG A 358 21.26 10.10 7.55
N GLY A 359 20.35 11.07 7.54
CA GLY A 359 19.77 11.68 8.73
C GLY A 359 20.52 12.94 9.17
N MET A 360 19.82 13.78 9.96
CA MET A 360 20.30 15.03 10.55
C MET A 360 19.78 15.19 11.97
N THR A 361 20.46 15.99 12.77
CA THR A 361 19.95 16.48 14.05
C THR A 361 18.89 17.56 13.82
N VAL A 362 18.11 17.89 14.86
CA VAL A 362 17.08 18.95 14.73
C VAL A 362 17.73 20.32 14.48
N LEU A 363 18.85 20.63 15.13
CA LEU A 363 19.55 21.90 14.94
C LEU A 363 20.10 22.02 13.51
N GLU A 364 20.76 20.97 12.99
CA GLU A 364 21.18 20.95 11.59
C GLU A 364 20.00 21.10 10.62
N LEU A 365 18.85 20.52 10.93
CA LEU A 365 17.64 20.59 10.10
C LEU A 365 17.07 22.02 10.06
N ILE A 366 17.04 22.73 11.20
CA ILE A 366 16.55 24.11 11.29
C ILE A 366 17.35 25.03 10.38
N ASP A 367 18.68 24.94 10.43
CA ASP A 367 19.59 25.83 9.72
C ASP A 367 19.84 25.42 8.25
N ASN A 368 19.29 24.29 7.81
CA ASN A 368 19.56 23.76 6.47
C ASN A 368 18.62 24.33 5.41
N GLU A 369 18.99 25.43 4.79
CA GLU A 369 18.20 26.05 3.72
C GLU A 369 17.99 25.12 2.51
N VAL A 370 18.97 24.27 2.19
CA VAL A 370 18.87 23.31 1.06
C VAL A 370 17.77 22.29 1.30
N TRP A 371 17.54 21.90 2.55
CA TRP A 371 16.42 21.02 2.89
C TRP A 371 15.06 21.70 2.70
N TRP A 372 14.94 22.97 3.11
CA TRP A 372 13.64 23.67 3.06
C TRP A 372 13.32 24.27 1.69
N LYS A 373 14.35 24.80 1.01
CA LYS A 373 14.19 25.55 -0.25
C LYS A 373 14.69 24.79 -1.49
N GLY A 374 15.28 23.62 -1.30
CA GLY A 374 15.95 22.89 -2.38
C GLY A 374 17.32 23.47 -2.74
N PRO A 375 18.07 22.82 -3.63
CA PRO A 375 19.36 23.30 -4.09
C PRO A 375 19.25 24.60 -4.90
N GLU A 376 20.25 25.48 -4.75
CA GLU A 376 20.29 26.83 -5.29
C GLU A 376 20.00 26.90 -6.81
N PHE A 377 20.47 25.92 -7.58
CA PHE A 377 20.24 25.91 -9.04
C PHE A 377 18.74 25.89 -9.42
N LEU A 378 17.84 25.48 -8.51
CA LEU A 378 16.39 25.54 -8.76
C LEU A 378 15.85 26.97 -8.81
N THR A 379 16.55 27.94 -8.23
CA THR A 379 16.19 29.37 -8.34
C THR A 379 16.73 30.02 -9.59
N GLU A 380 17.53 29.31 -10.37
CA GLU A 380 18.11 29.78 -11.63
C GLU A 380 17.30 29.31 -12.86
N ASN A 381 17.68 29.83 -14.03
CA ASN A 381 17.10 29.40 -15.29
C ASN A 381 17.48 27.94 -15.61
N GLU A 382 16.63 27.24 -16.34
CA GLU A 382 16.83 25.83 -16.70
C GLU A 382 18.15 25.57 -17.48
N THR A 383 18.68 26.57 -18.17
CA THR A 383 19.96 26.51 -18.89
C THR A 383 21.17 26.36 -17.99
N GLU A 384 21.06 26.83 -16.73
CA GLU A 384 22.11 26.76 -15.71
C GLU A 384 22.05 25.48 -14.86
N TRP A 385 21.02 24.68 -15.05
CA TRP A 385 20.83 23.47 -14.29
C TRP A 385 21.90 22.41 -14.59
N PRO A 386 22.28 21.57 -13.61
CA PRO A 386 23.27 20.54 -13.82
C PRO A 386 22.96 19.64 -15.02
N ALA A 387 23.78 19.72 -16.06
CA ALA A 387 23.61 18.93 -17.27
C ALA A 387 24.79 17.94 -17.42
N ARG A 388 24.58 16.68 -17.05
CA ARG A 388 25.54 15.62 -17.33
C ARG A 388 25.02 14.72 -18.46
N LYS A 389 25.76 14.65 -19.55
CA LYS A 389 25.46 13.68 -20.61
C LYS A 389 25.64 12.28 -20.05
N VAL A 390 24.57 11.53 -19.99
CA VAL A 390 24.61 10.11 -19.64
C VAL A 390 25.24 9.37 -20.82
N ALA A 391 26.47 8.90 -20.66
CA ALA A 391 27.17 8.12 -21.68
C ALA A 391 26.38 6.88 -22.08
N THR A 392 26.56 6.41 -23.30
CA THR A 392 25.95 5.18 -23.81
C THR A 392 26.28 3.99 -22.90
N ILE A 393 25.31 3.09 -22.79
CA ILE A 393 25.30 1.93 -21.89
C ILE A 393 26.63 1.15 -21.99
N ASP A 394 27.38 1.10 -20.89
CA ASP A 394 28.59 0.27 -20.78
C ASP A 394 28.14 -1.19 -20.50
N ASP A 395 28.79 -2.17 -21.18
CA ASP A 395 28.53 -3.62 -21.07
C ASP A 395 28.71 -4.20 -19.65
N LYS A 396 29.19 -3.40 -18.71
CA LYS A 396 29.41 -3.77 -17.30
C LYS A 396 28.16 -3.73 -16.42
N ILE A 397 26.97 -3.42 -16.95
CA ILE A 397 25.73 -3.37 -16.16
C ILE A 397 25.36 -4.78 -15.67
N LYS A 398 25.55 -5.02 -14.37
CA LYS A 398 25.35 -6.34 -13.72
C LYS A 398 23.92 -6.87 -13.78
N GLU A 399 22.91 -6.04 -14.07
CA GLU A 399 21.48 -6.39 -14.00
C GLU A 399 20.86 -6.79 -15.36
N LEU A 400 21.62 -6.88 -16.44
CA LEU A 400 21.14 -7.37 -17.73
C LEU A 400 20.78 -8.87 -17.67
N ARG A 401 19.74 -9.27 -18.39
CA ARG A 401 19.40 -10.69 -18.58
C ARG A 401 20.49 -11.39 -19.38
N LYS A 402 20.81 -12.63 -19.05
CA LYS A 402 21.85 -13.42 -19.75
C LYS A 402 21.60 -13.55 -21.27
N SER A 403 20.34 -13.57 -21.71
CA SER A 403 19.95 -13.65 -23.12
C SER A 403 20.31 -12.41 -23.94
N VAL A 404 20.49 -11.24 -23.31
CA VAL A 404 20.83 -9.98 -24.01
C VAL A 404 22.34 -9.85 -24.25
N LYS A 405 23.17 -10.46 -23.40
CA LYS A 405 24.64 -10.43 -23.56
C LYS A 405 25.18 -11.10 -24.85
N ASN A 406 24.36 -11.92 -25.50
CA ASN A 406 24.74 -12.64 -26.74
C ASN A 406 24.22 -11.96 -28.02
N CYS A 407 23.44 -10.87 -27.95
CA CYS A 407 22.87 -10.20 -29.13
C CYS A 407 23.78 -9.10 -29.73
N ASP A 408 24.73 -8.56 -28.97
CA ASP A 408 25.52 -7.41 -29.43
C ASP A 408 26.72 -7.79 -30.35
N LYS A 409 26.84 -9.06 -30.79
CA LYS A 409 27.88 -9.53 -31.71
C LYS A 409 27.39 -9.88 -33.11
N ALA A 410 26.12 -9.66 -33.43
CA ALA A 410 25.60 -9.96 -34.77
C ALA A 410 24.55 -8.90 -35.14
N ASP A 411 25.00 -7.78 -35.70
CA ASP A 411 24.11 -6.94 -36.47
C ASP A 411 24.82 -6.43 -37.75
N SER A 412 24.56 -7.14 -38.81
CA SER A 412 24.24 -6.59 -40.11
C SER A 412 23.52 -7.66 -40.92
N ARG A 413 22.27 -7.37 -41.27
CA ARG A 413 21.38 -7.98 -42.28
C ARG A 413 20.27 -8.89 -41.83
N ASN A 414 19.09 -8.35 -42.04
CA ASN A 414 17.83 -8.98 -42.52
C ASN A 414 17.02 -9.93 -41.67
N ASP A 415 15.75 -9.48 -41.54
CA ASP A 415 14.49 -10.26 -41.49
C ASP A 415 14.16 -11.16 -40.28
N SER A 416 13.24 -10.62 -39.53
CA SER A 416 12.10 -11.28 -38.85
C SER A 416 12.06 -12.83 -38.92
N LYS A 417 12.71 -13.47 -37.97
CA LYS A 417 12.22 -14.71 -37.37
C LYS A 417 12.46 -14.66 -35.86
N MET A 418 11.37 -14.44 -35.13
CA MET A 418 11.33 -14.45 -33.70
C MET A 418 11.57 -15.87 -33.18
N ASN A 419 12.82 -16.24 -32.90
CA ASN A 419 13.14 -17.49 -32.22
C ASN A 419 12.80 -17.37 -30.75
N VAL A 420 11.63 -17.85 -30.36
CA VAL A 420 11.24 -18.05 -28.97
C VAL A 420 11.99 -19.26 -28.44
N THR A 421 13.19 -19.05 -27.89
CA THR A 421 13.91 -20.11 -27.17
C THR A 421 13.32 -20.23 -25.76
N MET A 422 12.38 -21.15 -25.58
CA MET A 422 11.97 -21.58 -24.24
C MET A 422 13.12 -22.38 -23.62
N LEU A 423 13.72 -21.83 -22.57
CA LEU A 423 14.63 -22.59 -21.71
C LEU A 423 13.83 -23.60 -20.89
N THR A 424 13.79 -24.83 -21.40
CA THR A 424 13.41 -26.00 -20.61
C THR A 424 14.60 -26.43 -19.77
N THR A 425 14.62 -26.02 -18.51
CA THR A 425 15.39 -26.73 -17.49
C THR A 425 14.42 -27.47 -16.61
N SER A 426 14.45 -28.76 -16.73
CA SER A 426 13.97 -29.79 -15.82
C SER A 426 12.91 -30.75 -16.38
N THR A 427 13.15 -31.95 -16.10
CA THR A 427 12.41 -33.20 -16.11
C THR A 427 10.92 -33.05 -15.86
N GLY A 428 10.14 -32.71 -16.89
CA GLY A 428 8.69 -32.66 -16.83
C GLY A 428 8.11 -31.79 -17.95
N ASP A 429 7.03 -32.25 -18.51
CA ASP A 429 6.26 -31.66 -19.64
C ASP A 429 5.60 -30.29 -19.29
N TRP A 430 6.17 -29.55 -18.31
CA TRP A 430 5.63 -28.30 -17.82
C TRP A 430 6.05 -27.11 -18.70
N ARG A 431 5.13 -26.58 -19.49
CA ARG A 431 5.34 -25.29 -20.19
C ARG A 431 5.41 -24.10 -19.23
N LEU A 432 4.79 -24.23 -18.04
CA LEU A 432 4.84 -23.27 -16.94
C LEU A 432 5.15 -24.01 -15.64
N ASN A 433 6.17 -23.59 -14.91
CA ASN A 433 6.49 -24.17 -13.60
C ASN A 433 5.46 -23.71 -12.56
N PRO A 434 4.63 -24.63 -12.00
CA PRO A 434 3.57 -24.28 -11.03
C PRO A 434 4.11 -23.71 -9.72
N LEU A 435 5.34 -24.04 -9.31
CA LEU A 435 5.99 -23.53 -8.11
C LEU A 435 6.18 -22.00 -8.10
N ARG A 436 6.09 -21.36 -9.28
CA ARG A 436 6.20 -19.89 -9.40
C ARG A 436 4.90 -19.16 -9.09
N PHE A 437 3.82 -19.88 -8.83
CA PHE A 437 2.50 -19.31 -8.58
C PHE A 437 2.04 -19.57 -7.16
N SER A 438 1.47 -18.56 -6.54
CA SER A 438 0.87 -18.62 -5.21
C SER A 438 -0.68 -18.72 -5.22
N SER A 439 -1.30 -18.66 -6.40
CA SER A 439 -2.75 -18.72 -6.59
C SER A 439 -3.13 -19.65 -7.73
N TRP A 440 -4.11 -20.53 -7.47
CA TRP A 440 -4.68 -21.43 -8.46
C TRP A 440 -5.27 -20.68 -9.66
N ARG A 441 -6.10 -19.68 -9.41
CA ARG A 441 -6.71 -18.84 -10.46
C ARG A 441 -5.67 -18.14 -11.34
N LYS A 442 -4.57 -17.66 -10.73
CA LYS A 442 -3.50 -17.02 -11.49
C LYS A 442 -2.76 -18.01 -12.37
N LEU A 443 -2.46 -19.21 -11.86
CA LEU A 443 -1.81 -20.28 -12.63
C LEU A 443 -2.66 -20.68 -13.85
N THR A 444 -3.95 -20.97 -13.65
CA THR A 444 -4.86 -21.40 -14.71
C THR A 444 -5.10 -20.32 -15.76
N ARG A 445 -5.28 -19.06 -15.36
CA ARG A 445 -5.42 -17.94 -16.31
C ARG A 445 -4.15 -17.69 -17.14
N VAL A 446 -2.98 -17.71 -16.49
CA VAL A 446 -1.70 -17.57 -17.23
C VAL A 446 -1.49 -18.72 -18.19
N ARG A 447 -1.88 -19.95 -17.80
CA ARG A 447 -1.83 -21.12 -18.70
C ARG A 447 -2.78 -20.95 -19.89
N ALA A 448 -4.00 -20.47 -19.68
CA ALA A 448 -4.97 -20.20 -20.74
C ALA A 448 -4.43 -19.15 -21.73
N TRP A 449 -3.86 -18.06 -21.25
CA TRP A 449 -3.20 -17.06 -22.11
C TRP A 449 -2.04 -17.63 -22.94
N VAL A 450 -1.24 -18.53 -22.36
CA VAL A 450 -0.16 -19.20 -23.09
C VAL A 450 -0.72 -20.13 -24.16
N ASN A 451 -1.79 -20.86 -23.87
CA ASN A 451 -2.46 -21.72 -24.85
C ASN A 451 -3.02 -20.89 -26.02
N ARG A 452 -3.82 -19.84 -25.72
CA ARG A 452 -4.36 -18.92 -26.73
C ARG A 452 -3.24 -18.28 -27.58
N PHE A 453 -2.15 -17.88 -26.97
CA PHE A 453 -1.01 -17.35 -27.70
C PHE A 453 -0.45 -18.38 -28.70
N ILE A 454 -0.31 -19.63 -28.28
CA ILE A 454 0.19 -20.71 -29.16
C ILE A 454 -0.79 -20.95 -30.30
N GLU A 455 -2.10 -21.03 -30.00
CA GLU A 455 -3.18 -21.23 -30.98
C GLU A 455 -3.22 -20.07 -31.99
N ASN A 456 -3.17 -18.82 -31.49
CA ASN A 456 -3.12 -17.64 -32.34
C ASN A 456 -1.84 -17.53 -33.21
N CYS A 457 -0.72 -18.11 -32.76
CA CYS A 457 0.48 -18.21 -33.58
C CYS A 457 0.37 -19.19 -34.73
N GLN A 458 -0.52 -20.20 -34.59
CA GLN A 458 -0.78 -21.23 -35.59
C GLN A 458 -1.96 -20.90 -36.50
N ALA A 459 -2.85 -20.02 -36.07
CA ALA A 459 -4.04 -19.59 -36.77
C ALA A 459 -3.80 -18.42 -37.72
N ASP A 460 -4.56 -18.37 -38.82
CA ASP A 460 -4.60 -17.22 -39.73
C ASP A 460 -5.11 -15.96 -39.01
N LYS A 461 -4.71 -14.79 -39.50
CA LYS A 461 -5.06 -13.50 -38.88
C LYS A 461 -6.56 -13.31 -38.62
N SER A 462 -7.42 -13.83 -39.48
CA SER A 462 -8.88 -13.75 -39.39
C SER A 462 -9.49 -14.66 -38.34
N GLN A 463 -8.76 -15.70 -37.91
CA GLN A 463 -9.22 -16.72 -36.94
C GLN A 463 -8.64 -16.55 -35.56
N ARG A 464 -7.88 -15.45 -35.34
CA ARG A 464 -7.27 -15.18 -34.03
C ARG A 464 -8.28 -14.68 -33.02
N GLU A 465 -8.33 -15.37 -31.90
CA GLU A 465 -9.14 -14.92 -30.77
C GLU A 465 -8.50 -13.74 -30.04
N LEU A 466 -9.24 -12.62 -29.99
CA LEU A 466 -8.87 -11.39 -29.30
C LEU A 466 -9.87 -11.12 -28.17
N GLY A 467 -9.44 -10.44 -27.12
CA GLY A 467 -10.30 -10.07 -26.00
C GLY A 467 -10.07 -10.89 -24.73
N GLU A 468 -11.08 -10.93 -23.85
CA GLU A 468 -10.98 -11.65 -22.58
C GLU A 468 -11.03 -13.18 -22.76
N LEU A 469 -10.41 -13.90 -21.80
CA LEU A 469 -10.42 -15.36 -21.79
C LEU A 469 -11.83 -15.90 -21.58
N GLN A 470 -12.23 -16.85 -22.42
CA GLN A 470 -13.49 -17.57 -22.30
C GLN A 470 -13.42 -18.65 -21.21
N ALA A 471 -14.59 -19.05 -20.68
CA ALA A 471 -14.66 -20.01 -19.58
C ALA A 471 -14.06 -21.37 -19.97
N ASP A 472 -14.24 -21.80 -21.23
CA ASP A 472 -13.72 -23.07 -21.73
C ASP A 472 -12.20 -23.07 -21.85
N GLU A 473 -11.59 -21.98 -22.25
CA GLU A 473 -10.11 -21.85 -22.28
C GLU A 473 -9.51 -21.99 -20.89
N ILE A 474 -10.14 -21.37 -19.88
CA ILE A 474 -9.71 -21.51 -18.48
C ILE A 474 -9.89 -22.96 -18.02
N ARG A 475 -11.01 -23.61 -18.37
CA ARG A 475 -11.30 -25.01 -18.05
C ARG A 475 -10.27 -25.94 -18.69
N ASN A 476 -9.95 -25.73 -19.96
CA ASN A 476 -8.95 -26.53 -20.69
C ASN A 476 -7.55 -26.36 -20.07
N ALA A 477 -7.20 -25.14 -19.71
CA ALA A 477 -5.94 -24.85 -19.00
C ALA A 477 -5.88 -25.54 -17.63
N GLU A 478 -6.99 -25.54 -16.87
CA GLU A 478 -7.13 -26.24 -15.60
C GLU A 478 -6.87 -27.76 -15.78
N MET A 479 -7.53 -28.39 -16.76
CA MET A 479 -7.36 -29.80 -17.04
C MET A 479 -5.92 -30.16 -17.44
N GLN A 480 -5.27 -29.32 -18.25
CA GLN A 480 -3.87 -29.53 -18.63
C GLN A 480 -2.91 -29.44 -17.42
N VAL A 481 -3.13 -28.49 -16.51
CA VAL A 481 -2.33 -28.36 -15.28
C VAL A 481 -2.50 -29.59 -14.39
N VAL A 482 -3.73 -30.05 -14.21
CA VAL A 482 -4.05 -31.28 -13.44
C VAL A 482 -3.42 -32.51 -14.08
N LYS A 483 -3.56 -32.67 -15.41
CA LYS A 483 -2.96 -33.78 -16.17
C LYS A 483 -1.45 -33.86 -15.99
N ASN A 484 -0.76 -32.72 -16.04
CA ASN A 484 0.68 -32.68 -15.83
C ASN A 484 1.06 -33.09 -14.39
N ALA A 485 0.30 -32.64 -13.38
CA ALA A 485 0.50 -33.04 -12.00
C ALA A 485 0.30 -34.54 -11.78
N GLN A 486 -0.69 -35.13 -12.47
CA GLN A 486 -0.95 -36.57 -12.45
C GLN A 486 0.18 -37.36 -13.12
N LYS A 487 0.66 -36.93 -14.29
CA LYS A 487 1.78 -37.56 -14.98
C LYS A 487 3.08 -37.51 -14.18
N GLU A 488 3.34 -36.41 -13.50
CA GLU A 488 4.52 -36.23 -12.67
C GLU A 488 4.48 -37.17 -11.46
N ALA A 489 3.35 -37.17 -10.73
CA ALA A 489 3.25 -37.89 -9.47
C ALA A 489 2.95 -39.40 -9.63
N PHE A 490 2.26 -39.79 -10.72
CA PHE A 490 1.80 -41.17 -10.98
C PHE A 490 2.33 -41.69 -12.31
N SER A 491 3.61 -41.41 -12.62
CA SER A 491 4.21 -41.71 -13.90
C SER A 491 4.14 -43.21 -14.28
N GLY A 492 4.29 -44.12 -13.31
CA GLY A 492 4.21 -45.56 -13.49
C GLY A 492 2.80 -46.00 -13.82
N GLU A 493 1.83 -45.61 -13.00
CA GLU A 493 0.42 -45.91 -13.16
C GLU A 493 -0.14 -45.32 -14.47
N TYR A 494 0.24 -44.08 -14.77
CA TYR A 494 -0.17 -43.43 -16.02
C TYR A 494 0.32 -44.18 -17.25
N LYS A 495 1.56 -44.68 -17.26
CA LYS A 495 2.12 -45.51 -18.34
C LYS A 495 1.44 -46.86 -18.46
N ALA A 496 1.17 -47.52 -17.33
CA ALA A 496 0.48 -48.80 -17.31
C ALA A 496 -0.94 -48.68 -17.90
N LEU A 497 -1.74 -47.71 -17.43
CA LEU A 497 -3.08 -47.46 -17.91
C LEU A 497 -3.11 -47.00 -19.39
N SER A 498 -2.15 -46.21 -19.83
CA SER A 498 -2.03 -45.81 -21.24
C SER A 498 -1.77 -46.99 -22.16
N ARG A 499 -1.14 -48.04 -21.65
CA ARG A 499 -0.86 -49.30 -22.37
C ARG A 499 -1.91 -50.38 -22.12
N ARG A 500 -3.01 -50.07 -21.42
CA ARG A 500 -4.04 -51.01 -20.97
C ARG A 500 -3.48 -52.19 -20.17
N GLN A 501 -2.43 -51.96 -19.41
CA GLN A 501 -1.81 -52.95 -18.52
C GLN A 501 -2.39 -52.82 -17.11
N GLU A 502 -2.36 -53.92 -16.35
CA GLU A 502 -2.75 -53.88 -14.94
C GLU A 502 -1.78 -53.05 -14.11
N LEU A 503 -2.33 -52.41 -13.08
CA LEU A 503 -1.55 -51.62 -12.18
C LEU A 503 -0.68 -52.50 -11.25
N PRO A 504 0.52 -52.06 -10.87
CA PRO A 504 1.33 -52.76 -9.88
C PRO A 504 0.56 -53.00 -8.58
N ALA A 505 0.69 -54.16 -7.98
CA ALA A 505 0.05 -54.51 -6.69
C ALA A 505 0.42 -53.57 -5.54
N SER A 506 1.58 -52.89 -5.64
CA SER A 506 2.04 -51.86 -4.68
C SER A 506 1.43 -50.47 -4.87
N SER A 507 0.65 -50.26 -5.94
CA SER A 507 0.09 -48.95 -6.23
C SER A 507 -1.00 -48.52 -5.25
N LYS A 508 -0.85 -47.34 -4.68
CA LYS A 508 -1.86 -46.75 -3.80
C LYS A 508 -3.17 -46.37 -4.52
N LEU A 509 -3.18 -46.39 -5.87
CA LEU A 509 -4.34 -46.09 -6.67
C LEU A 509 -5.24 -47.30 -6.92
N LEU A 510 -4.79 -48.52 -6.66
CA LEU A 510 -5.57 -49.76 -6.89
C LEU A 510 -6.96 -49.71 -6.25
N ALA A 511 -7.05 -49.24 -5.01
CA ALA A 511 -8.32 -49.12 -4.28
C ALA A 511 -9.32 -48.15 -4.93
N LEU A 512 -8.84 -47.23 -5.78
CA LEU A 512 -9.64 -46.19 -6.44
C LEU A 512 -10.10 -46.61 -7.83
N ARG A 513 -9.65 -47.79 -8.34
CA ARG A 513 -9.90 -48.26 -9.71
C ARG A 513 -9.71 -47.12 -10.73
N PRO A 514 -8.48 -46.57 -10.85
CA PRO A 514 -8.25 -45.43 -11.72
C PRO A 514 -8.42 -45.79 -13.19
N THR A 515 -9.08 -44.91 -13.93
CA THR A 515 -9.26 -44.97 -15.37
C THR A 515 -8.73 -43.70 -16.02
N LEU A 516 -8.30 -43.79 -17.28
CA LEU A 516 -8.01 -42.63 -18.12
C LEU A 516 -9.27 -42.25 -18.88
N ASP A 517 -9.68 -40.98 -18.80
CA ASP A 517 -10.74 -40.44 -19.63
C ASP A 517 -10.25 -40.12 -21.06
N GLU A 518 -11.16 -39.62 -21.91
CA GLU A 518 -10.87 -39.24 -23.30
C GLU A 518 -9.75 -38.18 -23.41
N ASP A 519 -9.69 -37.28 -22.44
CA ASP A 519 -8.68 -36.26 -22.37
C ASP A 519 -7.35 -36.77 -21.77
N GLY A 520 -7.30 -38.04 -21.37
CA GLY A 520 -6.15 -38.66 -20.73
C GLY A 520 -5.90 -38.19 -19.30
N LEU A 521 -6.94 -37.87 -18.55
CA LEU A 521 -6.90 -37.56 -17.14
C LEU A 521 -7.21 -38.80 -16.29
N LEU A 522 -6.48 -38.97 -15.18
CA LEU A 522 -6.74 -40.03 -14.21
C LEU A 522 -7.98 -39.69 -13.38
N ARG A 523 -8.99 -40.53 -13.46
CA ARG A 523 -10.22 -40.43 -12.68
C ARG A 523 -10.44 -41.68 -11.83
N SER A 524 -11.14 -41.50 -10.73
CA SER A 524 -11.58 -42.61 -9.89
C SER A 524 -12.88 -43.17 -10.41
N ASP A 525 -12.90 -44.48 -10.76
CA ASP A 525 -14.11 -45.22 -11.09
C ASP A 525 -14.68 -45.85 -9.82
N GLY A 526 -15.23 -44.97 -8.96
CA GLY A 526 -15.61 -45.32 -7.60
C GLY A 526 -17.05 -45.80 -7.42
N ARG A 527 -17.51 -45.78 -6.16
CA ARG A 527 -18.82 -46.29 -5.72
C ARG A 527 -20.01 -45.57 -6.35
N LEU A 528 -19.81 -44.32 -6.84
CA LEU A 528 -20.86 -43.47 -7.41
C LEU A 528 -21.03 -43.66 -8.93
N LYS A 529 -20.33 -44.58 -9.55
CA LYS A 529 -20.36 -44.82 -11.01
C LYS A 529 -21.77 -44.87 -11.62
N TYR A 530 -22.68 -45.53 -10.94
CA TYR A 530 -24.06 -45.75 -11.42
C TYR A 530 -25.06 -44.71 -10.86
N ALA A 531 -24.63 -43.68 -10.17
CA ALA A 531 -25.50 -42.64 -9.66
C ALA A 531 -25.79 -41.60 -10.76
N GLU A 532 -26.65 -41.93 -11.71
CA GLU A 532 -26.94 -41.11 -12.91
C GLU A 532 -27.48 -39.72 -12.59
N ILE A 533 -28.05 -39.53 -11.42
CA ILE A 533 -28.51 -38.21 -10.91
C ILE A 533 -27.37 -37.23 -10.71
N LEU A 534 -26.13 -37.70 -10.48
CA LEU A 534 -24.97 -36.87 -10.23
C LEU A 534 -24.21 -36.55 -11.52
N PRO A 535 -23.63 -35.32 -11.63
CA PRO A 535 -22.76 -34.97 -12.76
C PRO A 535 -21.59 -35.93 -12.91
N TYR A 536 -21.15 -36.19 -14.14
CA TYR A 536 -20.01 -37.06 -14.43
C TYR A 536 -18.76 -36.74 -13.60
N VAL A 537 -18.46 -35.47 -13.43
CA VAL A 537 -17.30 -35.01 -12.66
C VAL A 537 -17.36 -35.44 -11.19
N THR A 538 -18.57 -35.53 -10.63
CA THR A 538 -18.80 -35.97 -9.24
C THR A 538 -18.78 -37.49 -9.12
N ARG A 539 -19.27 -38.19 -10.13
CA ARG A 539 -19.24 -39.66 -10.19
C ARG A 539 -17.81 -40.19 -10.36
N CYS A 540 -17.05 -39.55 -11.23
CA CYS A 540 -15.68 -39.90 -11.57
C CYS A 540 -14.72 -38.73 -11.33
N PRO A 541 -14.42 -38.39 -10.05
CA PRO A 541 -13.58 -37.26 -9.71
C PRO A 541 -12.13 -37.43 -10.17
N LEU A 542 -11.46 -36.33 -10.45
CA LEU A 542 -10.04 -36.29 -10.83
C LEU A 542 -9.15 -36.67 -9.64
N ILE A 543 -8.24 -37.62 -9.84
CA ILE A 543 -7.31 -38.03 -8.79
C ILE A 543 -6.17 -37.03 -8.69
N LEU A 544 -5.94 -36.49 -7.48
CA LEU A 544 -4.85 -35.56 -7.20
C LEU A 544 -3.84 -36.14 -6.22
N PRO A 545 -2.53 -35.96 -6.50
CA PRO A 545 -1.47 -36.45 -5.62
C PRO A 545 -1.37 -35.62 -4.33
N ARG A 546 -1.09 -36.28 -3.22
CA ARG A 546 -0.76 -35.61 -1.95
C ARG A 546 0.60 -34.89 -2.04
N LYS A 547 0.77 -33.79 -1.30
CA LYS A 547 2.00 -32.98 -1.21
C LYS A 547 2.47 -32.38 -2.55
N HIS A 548 1.68 -32.45 -3.58
CA HIS A 548 1.99 -31.81 -4.83
C HIS A 548 1.59 -30.33 -4.82
N TRP A 549 2.41 -29.45 -5.40
CA TRP A 549 2.14 -28.00 -5.35
C TRP A 549 0.80 -27.61 -5.98
N VAL A 550 0.41 -28.24 -7.07
CA VAL A 550 -0.90 -28.03 -7.72
C VAL A 550 -2.05 -28.38 -6.77
N THR A 551 -1.96 -29.51 -6.05
CA THR A 551 -2.94 -29.91 -5.04
C THR A 551 -3.02 -28.88 -3.92
N LYS A 552 -1.88 -28.41 -3.44
CA LYS A 552 -1.80 -27.34 -2.43
C LYS A 552 -2.47 -26.04 -2.90
N LEU A 553 -2.27 -25.62 -4.15
CA LEU A 553 -2.93 -24.44 -4.71
C LEU A 553 -4.45 -24.61 -4.83
N ILE A 554 -4.92 -25.81 -5.19
CA ILE A 554 -6.35 -26.12 -5.26
C ILE A 554 -6.97 -26.09 -3.86
N VAL A 555 -6.37 -26.76 -2.87
CA VAL A 555 -6.84 -26.74 -1.47
C VAL A 555 -6.87 -25.31 -0.93
N LYS A 556 -5.80 -24.54 -1.17
CA LYS A 556 -5.75 -23.13 -0.83
C LYS A 556 -6.91 -22.33 -1.41
N HIS A 557 -7.17 -22.51 -2.71
CA HIS A 557 -8.23 -21.79 -3.42
C HIS A 557 -9.62 -22.04 -2.81
N TYR A 558 -9.96 -23.30 -2.55
CA TYR A 558 -11.23 -23.66 -1.94
C TYR A 558 -11.34 -23.19 -0.49
N HIS A 559 -10.23 -23.23 0.26
CA HIS A 559 -10.16 -22.71 1.63
C HIS A 559 -10.37 -21.18 1.69
N GLU A 560 -9.76 -20.41 0.77
CA GLU A 560 -9.95 -18.98 0.65
C GLU A 560 -11.36 -18.62 0.17
N LYS A 561 -11.93 -19.39 -0.76
CA LYS A 561 -13.33 -19.25 -1.23
C LYS A 561 -14.33 -19.42 -0.08
N GLY A 562 -14.06 -20.31 0.87
CA GLY A 562 -14.84 -20.48 2.10
C GLY A 562 -14.55 -19.46 3.19
N ASN A 563 -13.91 -18.31 2.87
CA ASN A 563 -13.56 -17.21 3.79
C ASN A 563 -12.86 -17.66 5.07
N HIS A 564 -12.07 -18.75 5.00
CA HIS A 564 -11.35 -19.35 6.13
C HIS A 564 -12.24 -19.86 7.28
N VAL A 565 -13.56 -19.88 7.11
CA VAL A 565 -14.54 -20.30 8.13
C VAL A 565 -14.96 -21.76 7.98
N ALA A 566 -14.93 -22.26 6.74
CA ALA A 566 -15.29 -23.63 6.44
C ALA A 566 -14.38 -24.62 7.17
N GLY A 567 -14.96 -25.49 7.97
CA GLY A 567 -14.22 -26.56 8.66
C GLY A 567 -13.68 -27.62 7.68
N THR A 568 -12.71 -28.42 8.15
CA THR A 568 -12.05 -29.46 7.35
C THR A 568 -13.05 -30.39 6.61
N ASN A 569 -14.18 -30.74 7.23
CA ASN A 569 -15.18 -31.62 6.62
C ASN A 569 -15.97 -30.96 5.52
N HIS A 570 -16.33 -29.69 5.66
CA HIS A 570 -17.02 -28.91 4.64
C HIS A 570 -16.12 -28.75 3.39
N LEU A 571 -14.87 -28.36 3.62
CA LEU A 571 -13.90 -28.22 2.55
C LEU A 571 -13.64 -29.54 1.82
N LEU A 572 -13.59 -30.64 2.56
CA LEU A 572 -13.47 -31.98 2.00
C LEU A 572 -14.68 -32.31 1.10
N SER A 573 -15.89 -31.99 1.53
CA SER A 573 -17.11 -32.22 0.76
C SER A 573 -17.11 -31.42 -0.55
N GLU A 574 -16.76 -30.12 -0.51
CA GLU A 574 -16.66 -29.29 -1.71
C GLU A 574 -15.60 -29.80 -2.71
N LEU A 575 -14.41 -30.16 -2.19
CA LEU A 575 -13.35 -30.71 -3.03
C LEU A 575 -13.75 -32.04 -3.66
N SER A 576 -14.42 -32.92 -2.89
CA SER A 576 -14.83 -34.25 -3.34
C SER A 576 -15.84 -34.24 -4.50
N ALA A 577 -16.54 -33.12 -4.71
CA ALA A 577 -17.42 -32.93 -5.85
C ALA A 577 -16.67 -32.91 -7.20
N ARG A 578 -15.37 -32.65 -7.23
CA ARG A 578 -14.55 -32.55 -8.45
C ARG A 578 -13.24 -33.33 -8.38
N PHE A 579 -12.65 -33.47 -7.20
CA PHE A 579 -11.29 -33.98 -7.01
C PHE A 579 -11.25 -35.08 -5.95
N TRP A 580 -10.56 -36.15 -6.22
CA TRP A 580 -10.18 -37.15 -5.23
C TRP A 580 -8.73 -36.93 -4.82
N ILE A 581 -8.51 -36.26 -3.71
CA ILE A 581 -7.17 -36.02 -3.19
C ILE A 581 -6.75 -37.18 -2.27
N ILE A 582 -5.58 -37.76 -2.51
CA ILE A 582 -5.04 -38.81 -1.65
C ILE A 582 -4.76 -38.24 -0.27
N SER A 583 -5.36 -38.84 0.78
CA SER A 583 -5.28 -38.34 2.16
C SER A 583 -5.74 -36.86 2.30
N ALA A 584 -6.86 -36.51 1.67
CA ALA A 584 -7.36 -35.13 1.58
C ALA A 584 -7.49 -34.44 2.93
N ARG A 585 -7.96 -35.13 3.99
CA ARG A 585 -8.10 -34.55 5.33
C ARG A 585 -6.77 -34.04 5.91
N GLU A 586 -5.70 -34.78 5.65
CA GLU A 586 -4.36 -34.42 6.12
C GLU A 586 -3.83 -33.21 5.34
N GLU A 587 -4.00 -33.20 4.01
CA GLU A 587 -3.60 -32.09 3.15
C GLU A 587 -4.31 -30.79 3.55
N ILE A 588 -5.63 -30.84 3.81
CA ILE A 588 -6.43 -29.71 4.26
C ILE A 588 -5.93 -29.22 5.63
N ARG A 589 -5.69 -30.13 6.60
CA ARG A 589 -5.21 -29.76 7.92
C ARG A 589 -3.81 -29.17 7.89
N GLU A 590 -2.93 -29.68 7.02
CA GLU A 590 -1.59 -29.13 6.83
C GLU A 590 -1.69 -27.68 6.30
N TRP A 591 -2.55 -27.44 5.32
CA TRP A 591 -2.79 -26.09 4.82
C TRP A 591 -3.40 -25.14 5.89
N GLU A 592 -4.39 -25.59 6.66
CA GLU A 592 -4.97 -24.78 7.74
C GLU A 592 -3.93 -24.34 8.79
N LYS A 593 -2.96 -25.20 9.10
CA LYS A 593 -1.86 -24.88 10.02
C LYS A 593 -0.89 -23.84 9.42
N GLU A 594 -0.71 -23.81 8.11
CA GLU A 594 0.14 -22.84 7.43
C GLU A 594 -0.57 -21.50 7.18
N CYS A 595 -1.88 -21.48 7.07
CA CYS A 595 -2.68 -20.30 6.74
C CYS A 595 -2.59 -19.22 7.83
N ALA A 596 -2.10 -18.02 7.47
CA ALA A 596 -1.94 -16.90 8.40
C ALA A 596 -3.29 -16.42 8.97
N ALA A 597 -4.34 -16.31 8.15
CA ALA A 597 -5.67 -15.92 8.60
C ALA A 597 -6.25 -16.90 9.62
N CYS A 598 -6.08 -18.22 9.39
CA CYS A 598 -6.50 -19.24 10.34
C CYS A 598 -5.69 -19.22 11.65
N LYS A 599 -4.38 -18.93 11.55
CA LYS A 599 -3.53 -18.77 12.75
C LYS A 599 -4.00 -17.60 13.61
N ILE A 600 -4.27 -16.45 13.00
CA ILE A 600 -4.76 -15.26 13.71
C ILE A 600 -6.11 -15.57 14.37
N ARG A 601 -7.05 -16.17 13.64
CA ARG A 601 -8.38 -16.51 14.15
C ARG A 601 -8.35 -17.54 15.29
N LYS A 602 -7.43 -18.50 15.25
CA LYS A 602 -7.27 -19.54 16.28
C LYS A 602 -6.31 -19.11 17.41
N ALA A 603 -5.72 -17.91 17.32
CA ALA A 603 -4.84 -17.39 18.35
C ALA A 603 -5.63 -17.22 19.66
N LYS A 604 -5.04 -17.67 20.75
CA LYS A 604 -5.61 -17.44 22.09
C LYS A 604 -5.55 -15.95 22.39
N ALA A 605 -6.64 -15.40 22.94
CA ALA A 605 -6.64 -14.05 23.43
C ALA A 605 -5.49 -13.85 24.44
N ALA A 606 -4.82 -12.71 24.36
CA ALA A 606 -3.81 -12.33 25.33
C ALA A 606 -4.47 -12.29 26.72
N LYS A 607 -3.80 -12.83 27.75
CA LYS A 607 -4.27 -12.69 29.13
C LYS A 607 -4.28 -11.20 29.48
N GLN A 608 -5.47 -10.69 29.76
CA GLN A 608 -5.60 -9.34 30.26
C GLN A 608 -4.95 -9.26 31.65
N ILE A 609 -4.02 -8.33 31.81
CA ILE A 609 -3.52 -7.94 33.13
C ILE A 609 -4.55 -6.96 33.68
N MET A 610 -5.08 -7.26 34.89
CA MET A 610 -6.00 -6.34 35.56
C MET A 610 -5.29 -5.00 35.81
N ALA A 611 -5.77 -3.96 35.16
CA ALA A 611 -5.37 -2.59 35.42
C ALA A 611 -6.35 -1.94 36.40
N PRO A 612 -5.95 -0.96 37.21
CA PRO A 612 -6.86 -0.19 38.04
C PRO A 612 -7.94 0.47 37.16
N LEU A 613 -9.17 0.41 37.61
CA LEU A 613 -10.29 1.03 36.92
C LEU A 613 -10.10 2.55 36.84
N PRO A 614 -10.43 3.20 35.73
CA PRO A 614 -10.40 4.66 35.63
C PRO A 614 -11.33 5.27 36.68
N LYS A 615 -10.94 6.44 37.22
CA LYS A 615 -11.73 7.16 38.25
C LYS A 615 -13.19 7.36 37.86
N ALA A 616 -13.47 7.59 36.57
CA ALA A 616 -14.82 7.75 36.05
C ALA A 616 -15.71 6.51 36.25
N ARG A 617 -15.16 5.29 36.30
CA ARG A 617 -15.89 4.04 36.58
C ARG A 617 -16.10 3.78 38.07
N LEU A 618 -15.37 4.50 38.93
CA LEU A 618 -15.46 4.38 40.38
C LEU A 618 -16.41 5.42 40.99
N ASN A 619 -16.84 6.42 40.21
CA ASN A 619 -17.83 7.39 40.64
C ASN A 619 -19.21 6.73 40.68
N MET A 620 -19.74 6.50 41.88
CA MET A 620 -21.12 6.05 42.06
C MET A 620 -22.07 7.22 41.84
N SER A 621 -22.90 7.15 40.80
CA SER A 621 -24.06 8.00 40.65
C SER A 621 -25.31 7.24 41.11
N LEU A 622 -26.18 7.89 41.88
CA LEU A 622 -27.46 7.34 42.33
C LEU A 622 -28.54 7.41 41.23
N ARG A 623 -28.28 8.09 40.13
CA ARG A 623 -29.19 8.21 39.00
C ARG A 623 -28.77 7.27 37.86
N ALA A 624 -29.72 6.51 37.33
CA ALA A 624 -29.49 5.69 36.16
C ALA A 624 -29.15 6.58 34.97
N PHE A 625 -28.11 6.18 34.21
CA PHE A 625 -27.62 6.85 33.00
C PHE A 625 -26.82 8.17 33.16
N ASP A 626 -26.49 8.62 34.37
CA ASP A 626 -25.59 9.76 34.59
C ASP A 626 -24.18 9.49 33.97
N HIS A 627 -23.76 8.24 34.03
CA HIS A 627 -22.52 7.78 33.39
C HIS A 627 -22.78 6.50 32.61
N ILE A 628 -22.58 6.54 31.30
CA ILE A 628 -22.80 5.39 30.41
C ILE A 628 -21.44 5.00 29.78
N ALA A 629 -21.10 3.73 29.87
CA ALA A 629 -20.05 3.13 29.05
C ALA A 629 -20.71 2.19 28.05
N VAL A 630 -20.45 2.40 26.75
CA VAL A 630 -20.97 1.54 25.68
C VAL A 630 -19.79 0.82 25.06
N ASP A 631 -19.87 -0.50 25.02
CA ASP A 631 -18.90 -1.35 24.33
C ASP A 631 -19.64 -2.19 23.28
N PHE A 632 -19.10 -2.25 22.07
CA PHE A 632 -19.67 -3.04 21.00
C PHE A 632 -18.83 -4.32 20.82
N GLY A 633 -19.43 -5.45 21.18
CA GLY A 633 -18.85 -6.75 20.85
C GLY A 633 -19.23 -7.16 19.43
N GLY A 634 -18.25 -7.54 18.62
CA GLY A 634 -18.50 -8.05 17.28
C GLY A 634 -17.34 -7.80 16.31
N PRO A 635 -17.50 -8.16 15.05
CA PRO A 635 -18.71 -8.65 14.38
C PRO A 635 -19.05 -10.11 14.73
N PHE A 636 -20.30 -10.35 15.13
CA PHE A 636 -20.83 -11.71 15.21
C PHE A 636 -21.47 -12.05 13.87
N ILE A 637 -21.00 -13.11 13.22
CA ILE A 637 -21.64 -13.62 12.03
C ILE A 637 -22.78 -14.52 12.49
N THR A 638 -23.99 -14.01 12.41
CA THR A 638 -25.20 -14.83 12.57
C THR A 638 -25.51 -15.49 11.24
N VAL A 639 -25.55 -16.81 11.21
CA VAL A 639 -26.08 -17.57 10.09
C VAL A 639 -27.60 -17.62 10.30
N GLN A 640 -28.35 -17.04 9.34
CA GLN A 640 -29.78 -17.29 9.20
C GLN A 640 -30.01 -18.68 8.64
#